data_31be552c967f9dd5870f06e418314e90
#
_entry.id   31be552c967f9dd5870f06e418314e90
#
_cell.length_a   1.000
_cell.length_b   1.000
_cell.length_c   1.000
_cell.angle_alpha   90.00
_cell.angle_beta   90.00
_cell.angle_gamma   90.00
#
_symmetry.space_group_name_H-M   'P 1'
#
loop_
_entity.id
_entity.type
_entity.pdbx_description
1 polymer ?
#
loop_
_entity_poly.entity_id
_entity_poly.type
_entity_poly.pdbx_seq_one_letter_code
_entity_poly.pdbx_strand_id
1 'polypeptide(L)'
;MGKNFKRMLSILLSLTLMLSIVGCSKGEGKSSMGRYVEERYESPEGVNVQGITLLEDGKLGMIAYSNEHWKPVAFISEDGGKTWTENSIELPKEEGKETYANNISYLSNGKILISYYFQEPMPEMEDGILDDSTVGEGGAIAKDKVVTEDLLYEEPEFKYAVIDTDGTVTDIELDLSVYNDDESMGVGHNNFKAGSNGDVFFLAGSNGEKVVQFDGETFEEKNIYEGSEWVNDFFIVGDSLIVYSFDSIIEYDTTNGKEKGNLEALEKETIAENTNYYPIFLNSGSKDKLYYYTTLGLYEYDMKTEKVKQLVDAAISSFGDSEMSITSFVEKGNGEFLTTFTDWSNAESGTSIINYAYDENIPSVPENQLVIYSLLENYSIRQAVSSYAKEHPDTYVKYEIGLTYGDGATQSDALKTLNTEIMAGNGPDVIILDGLSAESYIEKGLLEDISDVINPLVEDGTIFKNIAEAYTVDGKIYQFPTNFKFPILFGNKEDIANIQGLDSLVELTKKLSTQTEKRVFSNYFDAKGLVYSLYYLYGNDWLNDDDTINEEALTNFFNKAKEMYVALQENEASYAKFMEDKYANSENIDDNFGVDSDVTIDEDFEEGSDEEFTEEDYEEMYGIYDLQYYLNPSIYADMFLFEDTSSLAYGGIDGADGYSSLITAMLNRPELDYKVLTRGDESIFTGTNIIGVNAKGKNKEEAKEIVKQLLSDKIQKQLYGNGLPVNKKTLAGQFSMEQYEGYEPEFDEATNHYVSYTSMWADELGNEKEIKVLLANEEDVNKLISNIEGLNKGTTINSVLLMEVAKQFEAFAQDGISLDEAINEVIDNLDLYLSE
;
A
#
# COMPACT_ATOMS: atom_id res chain seq x y z
N MET A 1 -17.17 -38.19 -18.82
CA MET A 1 -16.26 -38.98 -17.98
C MET A 1 -14.87 -38.32 -17.80
N GLY A 2 -14.50 -37.29 -18.57
CA GLY A 2 -13.18 -36.61 -18.45
C GLY A 2 -13.12 -35.49 -17.38
N LYS A 3 -14.18 -34.67 -17.25
CA LYS A 3 -14.17 -33.50 -16.34
C LYS A 3 -14.05 -33.89 -14.87
N ASN A 4 -14.80 -34.88 -14.42
CA ASN A 4 -14.74 -35.32 -13.01
C ASN A 4 -13.45 -36.07 -12.66
N PHE A 5 -12.72 -36.60 -13.65
CA PHE A 5 -11.43 -37.27 -13.42
C PHE A 5 -10.30 -36.22 -13.29
N LYS A 6 -10.33 -35.12 -14.06
CA LYS A 6 -9.39 -34.01 -13.93
C LYS A 6 -9.59 -33.27 -12.60
N ARG A 7 -10.83 -32.93 -12.21
CA ARG A 7 -11.13 -32.36 -10.88
C ARG A 7 -10.67 -33.25 -9.73
N MET A 8 -10.87 -34.56 -9.84
CA MET A 8 -10.39 -35.50 -8.84
C MET A 8 -8.85 -35.62 -8.81
N LEU A 9 -8.18 -35.43 -9.94
CA LEU A 9 -6.72 -35.42 -10.03
C LEU A 9 -6.14 -34.10 -9.50
N SER A 10 -6.79 -32.96 -9.75
CA SER A 10 -6.46 -31.64 -9.20
C SER A 10 -6.61 -31.62 -7.67
N ILE A 11 -7.72 -32.12 -7.15
CA ILE A 11 -7.95 -32.27 -5.71
C ILE A 11 -6.94 -33.25 -5.09
N LEU A 12 -6.52 -34.29 -5.80
CA LEU A 12 -5.49 -35.21 -5.30
C LEU A 12 -4.08 -34.57 -5.34
N LEU A 13 -3.79 -33.70 -6.30
CA LEU A 13 -2.52 -32.96 -6.37
C LEU A 13 -2.46 -31.84 -5.31
N SER A 14 -3.55 -31.11 -5.11
CA SER A 14 -3.62 -30.11 -4.04
C SER A 14 -3.55 -30.75 -2.65
N LEU A 15 -4.22 -31.90 -2.44
CA LEU A 15 -4.05 -32.68 -1.20
C LEU A 15 -2.63 -33.24 -1.02
N THR A 16 -1.89 -33.52 -2.09
CA THR A 16 -0.50 -33.98 -1.98
C THR A 16 0.47 -32.82 -1.77
N LEU A 17 0.17 -31.61 -2.27
CA LEU A 17 0.94 -30.40 -1.93
C LEU A 17 0.64 -29.94 -0.49
N MET A 18 -0.63 -29.94 -0.05
CA MET A 18 -0.95 -29.68 1.36
C MET A 18 -0.34 -30.73 2.32
N LEU A 19 -0.21 -31.99 1.91
CA LEU A 19 0.46 -33.02 2.70
C LEU A 19 1.99 -32.85 2.75
N SER A 20 2.59 -32.09 1.86
CA SER A 20 4.03 -31.75 1.95
C SER A 20 4.30 -30.55 2.87
N ILE A 21 3.31 -29.68 3.11
CA ILE A 21 3.39 -28.58 4.07
C ILE A 21 2.93 -29.04 5.47
N VAL A 22 1.99 -29.99 5.57
CA VAL A 22 1.50 -30.59 6.83
C VAL A 22 2.41 -31.70 7.38
N GLY A 23 3.52 -31.96 6.74
CA GLY A 23 4.51 -32.99 7.18
C GLY A 23 5.24 -32.67 8.49
N CYS A 24 4.94 -31.57 9.17
CA CYS A 24 5.58 -31.18 10.44
C CYS A 24 4.68 -31.09 11.68
N SER A 25 3.48 -31.64 11.69
CA SER A 25 2.70 -31.63 12.96
C SER A 25 2.01 -32.96 13.27
N LYS A 26 2.75 -33.97 13.64
CA LYS A 26 2.33 -35.05 14.58
C LYS A 26 3.54 -35.67 15.25
N GLY A 27 3.86 -35.12 16.37
CA GLY A 27 4.87 -35.59 17.31
C GLY A 27 5.33 -34.40 18.11
N GLU A 28 5.63 -34.54 19.37
CA GLU A 28 6.49 -33.60 20.09
C GLU A 28 7.84 -33.52 19.34
N GLY A 29 7.83 -32.87 18.19
CA GLY A 29 8.98 -32.68 17.33
C GLY A 29 9.79 -31.53 17.89
N LYS A 30 11.03 -31.79 18.26
CA LYS A 30 12.04 -30.76 18.46
C LYS A 30 11.91 -29.77 17.29
N SER A 31 11.69 -28.48 17.56
CA SER A 31 11.79 -27.45 16.56
C SER A 31 13.07 -27.64 15.75
N SER A 32 13.03 -27.47 14.43
CA SER A 32 14.25 -27.51 13.62
C SER A 32 15.22 -26.49 14.21
N MET A 33 16.52 -26.84 14.22
CA MET A 33 17.54 -25.98 14.79
C MET A 33 18.21 -25.15 13.69
N GLY A 34 18.56 -23.94 14.05
CA GLY A 34 19.31 -23.02 13.23
C GLY A 34 18.44 -21.95 12.54
N ARG A 35 18.82 -20.71 12.74
CA ARG A 35 18.30 -19.53 12.01
C ARG A 35 19.37 -18.46 11.93
N TYR A 36 19.13 -17.48 11.05
CA TYR A 36 19.92 -16.24 11.06
C TYR A 36 19.52 -15.39 12.26
N VAL A 37 20.53 -14.80 12.91
CA VAL A 37 20.38 -13.85 14.02
C VAL A 37 20.94 -12.49 13.61
N GLU A 38 20.30 -11.45 14.11
CA GLU A 38 20.64 -10.06 13.84
C GLU A 38 21.66 -9.53 14.86
N GLU A 39 22.66 -8.83 14.39
CA GLU A 39 23.58 -8.01 15.18
C GLU A 39 23.57 -6.61 14.59
N ARG A 40 23.06 -5.61 15.33
CA ARG A 40 23.05 -4.22 14.87
C ARG A 40 24.44 -3.63 15.02
N TYR A 41 24.90 -2.95 13.96
CA TYR A 41 26.15 -2.23 13.93
C TYR A 41 25.89 -0.71 13.99
N GLU A 42 26.90 0.06 14.46
CA GLU A 42 26.78 1.52 14.50
C GLU A 42 26.88 2.10 13.07
N SER A 43 25.93 2.95 12.71
CA SER A 43 25.99 3.74 11.50
C SER A 43 26.88 4.96 11.73
N PRO A 44 27.63 5.45 10.71
CA PRO A 44 28.27 6.75 10.80
C PRO A 44 27.24 7.86 11.10
N GLU A 45 27.60 8.78 12.00
CA GLU A 45 26.70 9.88 12.39
C GLU A 45 26.51 10.91 11.27
N GLY A 46 25.31 11.46 11.16
CA GLY A 46 24.99 12.57 10.26
C GLY A 46 24.99 12.25 8.77
N VAL A 47 24.79 10.97 8.43
CA VAL A 47 24.73 10.52 7.03
C VAL A 47 23.55 9.57 6.79
N ASN A 48 23.04 9.61 5.57
CA ASN A 48 22.04 8.66 5.04
C ASN A 48 22.75 7.70 4.08
N VAL A 49 22.77 6.40 4.41
CA VAL A 49 23.47 5.38 3.63
C VAL A 49 22.68 5.02 2.38
N GLN A 50 23.34 5.07 1.22
CA GLN A 50 22.76 4.72 -0.07
C GLN A 50 23.10 3.29 -0.51
N GLY A 51 24.30 2.82 -0.18
CA GLY A 51 24.70 1.48 -0.57
C GLY A 51 26.02 1.01 0.03
N ILE A 52 26.15 -0.31 0.11
CA ILE A 52 27.39 -0.98 0.50
C ILE A 52 27.83 -1.91 -0.62
N THR A 53 29.12 -1.96 -0.91
CA THR A 53 29.72 -2.82 -1.92
C THR A 53 30.83 -3.66 -1.31
N LEU A 54 30.88 -4.98 -1.62
CA LEU A 54 32.00 -5.84 -1.29
C LEU A 54 33.13 -5.61 -2.31
N LEU A 55 34.30 -5.21 -1.82
CA LEU A 55 35.47 -4.95 -2.64
C LEU A 55 36.27 -6.24 -2.85
N GLU A 56 37.07 -6.27 -3.91
CA GLU A 56 37.92 -7.43 -4.26
C GLU A 56 38.93 -7.82 -3.18
N ASP A 57 39.40 -6.84 -2.38
CA ASP A 57 40.30 -7.06 -1.25
C ASP A 57 39.61 -7.55 0.02
N GLY A 58 38.26 -7.73 -0.04
CA GLY A 58 37.43 -8.21 1.06
C GLY A 58 36.97 -7.14 2.02
N LYS A 59 37.30 -5.87 1.79
CA LYS A 59 36.76 -4.73 2.52
C LYS A 59 35.36 -4.39 2.04
N LEU A 60 34.67 -3.56 2.81
CA LEU A 60 33.38 -3.00 2.41
C LEU A 60 33.54 -1.49 2.13
N GLY A 61 33.06 -1.07 0.97
CA GLY A 61 32.88 0.34 0.62
C GLY A 61 31.41 0.75 0.86
N MET A 62 31.19 1.92 1.45
CA MET A 62 29.86 2.49 1.67
C MET A 62 29.79 3.86 1.02
N ILE A 63 28.71 4.12 0.31
CA ILE A 63 28.31 5.45 -0.14
C ILE A 63 27.14 5.93 0.72
N ALA A 64 27.22 7.18 1.16
CA ALA A 64 26.18 7.86 1.91
C ALA A 64 26.07 9.33 1.49
N TYR A 65 24.99 10.00 1.88
CA TYR A 65 24.85 11.45 1.76
C TYR A 65 24.89 12.11 3.14
N SER A 66 25.62 13.21 3.24
CA SER A 66 25.63 14.03 4.45
C SER A 66 24.27 14.67 4.67
N ASN A 67 23.68 14.53 5.87
CA ASN A 67 22.40 15.13 6.24
C ASN A 67 22.46 16.67 6.24
N GLU A 68 23.64 17.27 6.49
CA GLU A 68 23.78 18.72 6.57
C GLU A 68 23.83 19.40 5.18
N HIS A 69 24.44 18.74 4.19
CA HIS A 69 24.72 19.39 2.90
C HIS A 69 24.26 18.58 1.70
N TRP A 70 23.65 17.41 1.90
CA TRP A 70 23.22 16.48 0.85
C TRP A 70 24.33 16.17 -0.18
N LYS A 71 25.59 16.12 0.31
CA LYS A 71 26.75 15.78 -0.51
C LYS A 71 27.14 14.32 -0.29
N PRO A 72 27.54 13.61 -1.35
CA PRO A 72 28.00 12.25 -1.20
C PRO A 72 29.28 12.18 -0.38
N VAL A 73 29.34 11.21 0.51
CA VAL A 73 30.49 10.83 1.32
C VAL A 73 30.73 9.34 1.18
N ALA A 74 31.98 8.94 1.23
CA ALA A 74 32.35 7.54 1.10
C ALA A 74 33.02 7.04 2.37
N PHE A 75 32.88 5.77 2.67
CA PHE A 75 33.48 5.10 3.82
C PHE A 75 34.06 3.76 3.42
N ILE A 76 35.07 3.31 4.19
CA ILE A 76 35.65 1.97 4.09
C ILE A 76 35.56 1.28 5.45
N SER A 77 35.18 0.01 5.45
CA SER A 77 35.24 -0.89 6.60
C SER A 77 36.23 -2.03 6.33
N GLU A 78 37.16 -2.26 7.26
CA GLU A 78 38.12 -3.36 7.22
C GLU A 78 37.74 -4.53 8.14
N ASP A 79 36.66 -4.38 8.92
CA ASP A 79 36.21 -5.34 9.94
C ASP A 79 34.81 -5.93 9.68
N GLY A 80 34.41 -5.88 8.41
CA GLY A 80 33.14 -6.46 7.96
C GLY A 80 31.90 -5.66 8.32
N GLY A 81 32.02 -4.35 8.39
CA GLY A 81 30.94 -3.39 8.59
C GLY A 81 30.72 -2.96 10.04
N LYS A 82 31.58 -3.38 10.98
CA LYS A 82 31.47 -2.99 12.39
C LYS A 82 31.91 -1.56 12.64
N THR A 83 32.97 -1.13 11.96
CA THR A 83 33.48 0.24 12.02
C THR A 83 33.73 0.80 10.63
N TRP A 84 33.55 2.08 10.47
CA TRP A 84 33.65 2.78 9.20
C TRP A 84 34.64 3.95 9.30
N THR A 85 35.51 4.06 8.31
CA THR A 85 36.47 5.17 8.19
C THR A 85 36.08 5.98 6.96
N GLU A 86 35.89 7.28 7.13
CA GLU A 86 35.56 8.17 6.02
C GLU A 86 36.71 8.21 5.01
N ASN A 87 36.34 8.05 3.74
CA ASN A 87 37.20 8.19 2.60
C ASN A 87 36.79 9.45 1.84
N SER A 88 37.57 10.51 1.92
CA SER A 88 37.24 11.79 1.27
C SER A 88 37.12 11.62 -0.23
N ILE A 89 36.00 12.04 -0.79
CA ILE A 89 35.75 12.12 -2.23
C ILE A 89 35.65 13.60 -2.64
N GLU A 90 36.31 13.95 -3.75
CA GLU A 90 36.14 15.25 -4.38
C GLU A 90 35.30 15.06 -5.66
N LEU A 91 34.18 15.77 -5.73
CA LEU A 91 33.37 15.77 -6.94
C LEU A 91 34.02 16.57 -8.06
N PRO A 92 33.78 16.26 -9.33
CA PRO A 92 34.17 17.09 -10.48
C PRO A 92 33.72 18.55 -10.26
N LYS A 93 34.47 19.50 -10.79
CA LYS A 93 34.21 20.95 -10.56
C LYS A 93 34.21 21.70 -11.89
N GLU A 94 33.22 22.57 -12.09
CA GLU A 94 33.18 23.55 -13.17
C GLU A 94 33.10 24.96 -12.58
N GLU A 95 33.84 25.93 -13.14
CA GLU A 95 33.89 27.29 -12.62
C GLU A 95 32.49 27.96 -12.68
N GLY A 96 32.01 28.38 -11.52
CA GLY A 96 30.73 29.08 -11.41
C GLY A 96 29.48 28.16 -11.29
N LYS A 97 29.64 26.84 -11.27
CA LYS A 97 28.55 25.88 -11.11
C LYS A 97 28.74 24.99 -9.91
N GLU A 98 27.65 24.46 -9.42
CA GLU A 98 27.61 23.39 -8.41
C GLU A 98 27.48 22.03 -9.09
N THR A 99 28.08 21.00 -8.47
CA THR A 99 28.04 19.62 -8.95
C THR A 99 27.01 18.84 -8.16
N TYR A 100 26.06 18.25 -8.87
CA TYR A 100 25.06 17.35 -8.29
C TYR A 100 25.36 15.93 -8.73
N ALA A 101 25.52 15.03 -7.76
CA ALA A 101 25.67 13.61 -8.02
C ALA A 101 24.26 13.00 -8.19
N ASN A 102 24.04 12.28 -9.29
CA ASN A 102 22.78 11.59 -9.54
C ASN A 102 22.85 10.13 -9.10
N ASN A 103 23.89 9.40 -9.52
CA ASN A 103 24.17 8.04 -9.07
C ASN A 103 25.66 7.90 -8.73
N ILE A 104 25.97 7.22 -7.64
CA ILE A 104 27.34 7.03 -7.18
C ILE A 104 27.49 5.65 -6.52
N SER A 105 28.52 4.89 -6.88
CA SER A 105 28.75 3.57 -6.32
C SER A 105 30.22 3.20 -6.33
N TYR A 106 30.63 2.42 -5.35
CA TYR A 106 31.92 1.73 -5.42
C TYR A 106 31.92 0.66 -6.51
N LEU A 107 32.98 0.64 -7.30
CA LEU A 107 33.34 -0.49 -8.12
C LEU A 107 34.05 -1.57 -7.28
N SER A 108 34.06 -2.81 -7.73
CA SER A 108 34.72 -3.92 -6.98
C SER A 108 36.19 -3.67 -6.71
N ASN A 109 36.89 -2.94 -7.59
CA ASN A 109 38.32 -2.59 -7.46
C ASN A 109 38.61 -1.42 -6.48
N GLY A 110 37.57 -0.90 -5.80
CA GLY A 110 37.66 0.19 -4.81
C GLY A 110 37.62 1.58 -5.38
N LYS A 111 37.54 1.77 -6.69
CA LYS A 111 37.25 3.04 -7.33
C LYS A 111 35.77 3.37 -7.17
N ILE A 112 35.42 4.66 -7.36
CA ILE A 112 34.01 5.11 -7.32
C ILE A 112 33.63 5.62 -8.71
N LEU A 113 32.54 5.09 -9.24
CA LEU A 113 31.89 5.61 -10.46
C LEU A 113 30.79 6.58 -10.03
N ILE A 114 30.72 7.72 -10.71
CA ILE A 114 29.71 8.74 -10.46
C ILE A 114 29.07 9.18 -11.80
N SER A 115 27.75 9.30 -11.81
CA SER A 115 27.02 10.11 -12.78
C SER A 115 26.63 11.44 -12.11
N TYR A 116 26.84 12.54 -12.81
CA TYR A 116 26.67 13.87 -12.24
C TYR A 116 26.29 14.89 -13.32
N TYR A 117 25.80 16.05 -12.88
CA TYR A 117 25.57 17.22 -13.75
C TYR A 117 25.99 18.50 -13.04
N PHE A 118 26.18 19.55 -13.85
CA PHE A 118 26.49 20.88 -13.33
C PHE A 118 25.26 21.78 -13.44
N GLN A 119 24.97 22.49 -12.36
CA GLN A 119 23.89 23.47 -12.33
C GLN A 119 24.42 24.81 -11.81
N GLU A 120 23.91 25.91 -12.32
CA GLU A 120 24.22 27.22 -11.75
C GLU A 120 23.72 27.28 -10.31
N PRO A 121 24.49 27.87 -9.39
CA PRO A 121 24.04 28.03 -8.01
C PRO A 121 22.70 28.76 -8.00
N MET A 122 21.75 28.23 -7.26
CA MET A 122 20.50 28.96 -7.04
C MET A 122 20.84 30.30 -6.38
N PRO A 123 20.28 31.44 -6.85
CA PRO A 123 20.54 32.72 -6.25
C PRO A 123 20.20 32.64 -4.76
N GLU A 124 21.13 33.12 -3.90
CA GLU A 124 20.85 33.31 -2.48
C GLU A 124 19.62 34.20 -2.38
N MET A 125 18.49 33.64 -1.96
CA MET A 125 17.32 34.43 -1.62
C MET A 125 17.59 35.09 -0.27
N GLU A 126 17.64 36.42 -0.24
CA GLU A 126 17.66 37.17 1.01
C GLU A 126 16.54 36.69 1.93
N ASP A 127 16.86 36.49 3.20
CA ASP A 127 16.03 35.99 4.28
C ASP A 127 14.55 36.41 4.13
N GLY A 128 13.70 35.52 3.75
CA GLY A 128 12.28 35.75 3.69
C GLY A 128 11.53 34.80 2.77
N ILE A 129 11.18 33.65 3.34
CA ILE A 129 10.09 32.79 2.86
C ILE A 129 10.40 32.02 1.54
N LEU A 130 11.07 30.92 1.65
CA LEU A 130 10.76 29.78 0.83
C LEU A 130 9.70 28.96 1.56
N ASP A 131 8.49 29.06 1.09
CA ASP A 131 7.49 28.06 1.32
C ASP A 131 7.93 26.81 0.55
N ASP A 132 8.14 25.71 1.30
CA ASP A 132 8.56 24.41 0.75
C ASP A 132 7.50 23.82 -0.21
N SER A 133 6.34 24.47 -0.33
CA SER A 133 5.28 24.16 -1.28
C SER A 133 5.61 24.51 -2.75
N THR A 134 6.77 25.11 -3.02
CA THR A 134 7.19 25.44 -4.40
C THR A 134 8.17 24.43 -4.99
N VAL A 135 8.50 23.36 -4.26
CA VAL A 135 9.30 22.23 -4.78
C VAL A 135 8.36 21.07 -5.14
N GLY A 136 7.66 21.20 -6.27
CA GLY A 136 7.19 20.01 -6.96
C GLY A 136 8.38 19.18 -7.42
N GLU A 137 8.22 17.86 -7.54
CA GLU A 137 9.20 16.98 -8.16
C GLU A 137 9.62 17.61 -9.49
N GLY A 138 10.73 18.36 -9.50
CA GLY A 138 11.21 19.05 -10.70
C GLY A 138 11.56 20.54 -10.64
N GLY A 139 11.89 21.12 -9.47
CA GLY A 139 12.64 22.38 -9.41
C GLY A 139 11.86 23.70 -9.31
N ALA A 140 12.36 24.62 -8.52
CA ALA A 140 11.79 25.83 -7.99
C ALA A 140 11.52 26.97 -8.98
N ILE A 141 10.47 27.77 -8.74
CA ILE A 141 10.24 29.06 -9.39
C ILE A 141 9.95 30.16 -8.36
N ALA A 142 10.67 31.26 -8.46
CA ALA A 142 10.52 32.42 -7.61
C ALA A 142 9.37 33.35 -8.03
N LYS A 143 8.66 33.87 -7.06
CA LYS A 143 7.36 34.58 -7.12
C LYS A 143 7.28 35.89 -7.93
N ASP A 144 8.26 36.44 -8.57
CA ASP A 144 8.16 37.75 -9.25
C ASP A 144 8.81 37.85 -10.64
N LYS A 145 9.04 36.76 -11.31
CA LYS A 145 9.31 36.78 -12.73
C LYS A 145 8.21 36.01 -13.46
N VAL A 146 7.45 36.72 -14.26
CA VAL A 146 6.70 36.10 -15.37
C VAL A 146 7.68 35.21 -16.10
N VAL A 147 7.56 33.90 -15.88
CA VAL A 147 8.31 32.90 -16.63
C VAL A 147 7.75 32.97 -18.04
N THR A 148 8.46 33.64 -18.92
CA THR A 148 8.18 33.52 -20.35
C THR A 148 8.49 32.07 -20.75
N GLU A 149 7.73 31.50 -21.69
CA GLU A 149 7.86 30.15 -22.28
C GLU A 149 9.28 29.73 -22.70
N ASP A 150 10.28 30.58 -22.53
CA ASP A 150 11.69 30.37 -22.88
C ASP A 150 12.53 29.70 -21.76
N LEU A 151 11.96 29.38 -20.59
CA LEU A 151 12.57 28.49 -19.64
C LEU A 151 11.97 27.07 -19.77
N LEU A 152 12.03 26.54 -20.96
CA LEU A 152 11.98 25.10 -21.17
C LEU A 152 13.06 24.49 -20.29
N TYR A 153 12.67 23.63 -19.39
CA TYR A 153 13.53 22.84 -18.53
C TYR A 153 14.47 22.05 -19.45
N GLU A 154 15.69 22.55 -19.68
CA GLU A 154 16.68 21.74 -20.35
C GLU A 154 17.03 20.61 -19.39
N GLU A 155 16.73 19.39 -19.77
CA GLU A 155 17.19 18.22 -19.02
C GLU A 155 18.69 18.32 -18.78
N PRO A 156 19.16 18.07 -17.54
CA PRO A 156 20.58 18.22 -17.24
C PRO A 156 21.41 17.24 -18.06
N GLU A 157 22.45 17.73 -18.72
CA GLU A 157 23.43 16.90 -19.43
C GLU A 157 24.23 16.10 -18.40
N PHE A 158 23.92 14.79 -18.27
CA PHE A 158 24.63 13.91 -17.38
C PHE A 158 26.02 13.60 -17.89
N LYS A 159 26.99 13.65 -16.96
CA LYS A 159 28.41 13.35 -17.17
C LYS A 159 28.81 12.20 -16.24
N TYR A 160 29.89 11.54 -16.61
CA TYR A 160 30.41 10.41 -15.86
C TYR A 160 31.87 10.62 -15.50
N ALA A 161 32.27 10.18 -14.30
CA ALA A 161 33.66 10.18 -13.89
C ALA A 161 33.98 9.00 -12.99
N VAL A 162 35.24 8.58 -12.99
CA VAL A 162 35.79 7.65 -12.01
C VAL A 162 36.65 8.43 -11.04
N ILE A 163 36.44 8.19 -9.76
CA ILE A 163 37.29 8.69 -8.67
C ILE A 163 38.17 7.52 -8.22
N ASP A 164 39.46 7.66 -8.41
CA ASP A 164 40.43 6.63 -8.04
C ASP A 164 40.63 6.58 -6.51
N THR A 165 41.21 5.51 -6.01
CA THR A 165 41.50 5.31 -4.59
C THR A 165 42.42 6.37 -3.96
N ASP A 166 43.18 7.12 -4.78
CA ASP A 166 43.99 8.26 -4.33
C ASP A 166 43.25 9.61 -4.43
N GLY A 167 41.96 9.60 -4.81
CA GLY A 167 41.11 10.78 -4.99
C GLY A 167 41.25 11.46 -6.34
N THR A 168 42.01 10.89 -7.28
CA THR A 168 42.10 11.44 -8.65
C THR A 168 40.80 11.24 -9.40
N VAL A 169 40.21 12.31 -9.92
CA VAL A 169 39.01 12.31 -10.74
C VAL A 169 39.37 12.22 -12.21
N THR A 170 38.77 11.29 -12.92
CA THR A 170 38.94 11.10 -14.36
C THR A 170 37.58 11.07 -15.03
N ASP A 171 37.33 12.08 -15.89
CA ASP A 171 36.08 12.12 -16.67
C ASP A 171 36.07 10.99 -17.69
N ILE A 172 34.87 10.46 -17.93
CA ILE A 172 34.60 9.40 -18.88
C ILE A 172 33.68 9.97 -19.96
N GLU A 173 34.09 9.82 -21.20
CA GLU A 173 33.23 10.13 -22.35
C GLU A 173 32.28 8.95 -22.60
N LEU A 174 31.07 9.02 -22.04
CA LEU A 174 30.01 8.05 -22.20
C LEU A 174 28.73 8.75 -22.66
N ASP A 175 28.21 8.34 -23.80
CA ASP A 175 26.96 8.85 -24.36
C ASP A 175 25.96 7.70 -24.43
N LEU A 176 25.00 7.69 -23.54
CA LEU A 176 23.92 6.69 -23.50
C LEU A 176 22.76 7.02 -24.43
N SER A 177 22.68 8.24 -24.97
CA SER A 177 21.63 8.66 -25.89
C SER A 177 21.66 7.88 -27.22
N VAL A 178 22.81 7.32 -27.56
CA VAL A 178 22.97 6.50 -28.77
C VAL A 178 22.14 5.22 -28.77
N TYR A 179 21.64 4.82 -27.62
CA TYR A 179 20.78 3.62 -27.44
C TYR A 179 19.28 3.95 -27.49
N ASN A 180 18.91 5.22 -27.55
CA ASN A 180 17.52 5.66 -27.64
C ASN A 180 17.00 5.42 -29.06
N ASP A 181 15.81 4.83 -29.16
CA ASP A 181 15.12 4.61 -30.43
C ASP A 181 14.32 5.85 -30.88
N ASP A 182 13.99 6.76 -29.94
CA ASP A 182 13.28 8.03 -30.17
C ASP A 182 14.08 9.20 -29.59
N GLU A 183 14.49 10.14 -30.44
CA GLU A 183 15.24 11.34 -30.05
C GLU A 183 14.40 12.33 -29.21
N SER A 184 13.09 12.16 -29.16
CA SER A 184 12.17 13.03 -28.39
C SER A 184 12.06 12.66 -26.90
N MET A 185 12.49 11.45 -26.53
CA MET A 185 12.51 11.01 -25.15
C MET A 185 13.91 11.22 -24.58
N GLY A 186 14.02 11.94 -23.48
CA GLY A 186 15.28 12.14 -22.76
C GLY A 186 15.85 10.80 -22.27
N VAL A 187 17.17 10.73 -22.08
CA VAL A 187 17.83 9.58 -21.45
C VAL A 187 17.40 9.55 -19.97
N GLY A 188 16.24 8.96 -19.69
CA GLY A 188 15.65 8.96 -18.35
C GLY A 188 16.43 8.14 -17.31
N HIS A 189 17.59 7.53 -17.64
CA HIS A 189 18.08 6.49 -16.76
C HIS A 189 19.60 6.51 -16.61
N ASN A 190 20.05 7.17 -15.55
CA ASN A 190 21.43 7.12 -15.10
C ASN A 190 21.70 6.00 -14.09
N ASN A 191 20.87 4.93 -14.11
CA ASN A 191 21.05 3.80 -13.22
C ASN A 191 22.14 2.87 -13.74
N PHE A 192 23.17 2.66 -12.94
CA PHE A 192 24.23 1.72 -13.27
C PHE A 192 24.55 0.81 -12.08
N LYS A 193 25.05 -0.39 -12.37
CA LYS A 193 25.50 -1.36 -11.37
C LYS A 193 26.86 -1.93 -11.76
N ALA A 194 27.73 -2.06 -10.76
CA ALA A 194 29.03 -2.72 -10.93
C ALA A 194 28.89 -4.24 -10.84
N GLY A 195 29.44 -4.96 -11.80
CA GLY A 195 29.51 -6.41 -11.79
C GLY A 195 30.69 -6.93 -10.97
N SER A 196 30.52 -8.11 -10.37
CA SER A 196 31.62 -8.83 -9.69
C SER A 196 32.73 -9.29 -10.64
N ASN A 197 32.51 -9.23 -11.96
CA ASN A 197 33.46 -9.47 -13.02
C ASN A 197 34.31 -8.25 -13.40
N GLY A 198 34.06 -7.10 -12.73
CA GLY A 198 34.76 -5.85 -12.99
C GLY A 198 34.14 -4.98 -14.08
N ASP A 199 33.07 -5.43 -14.75
CA ASP A 199 32.33 -4.65 -15.74
C ASP A 199 31.30 -3.75 -15.10
N VAL A 200 30.83 -2.76 -15.84
CA VAL A 200 29.75 -1.84 -15.43
C VAL A 200 28.58 -1.98 -16.39
N PHE A 201 27.39 -2.02 -15.84
CA PHE A 201 26.16 -2.18 -16.59
C PHE A 201 25.28 -0.96 -16.38
N PHE A 202 24.76 -0.40 -17.47
CA PHE A 202 23.88 0.76 -17.46
C PHE A 202 22.51 0.40 -18.00
N LEU A 203 21.47 0.88 -17.36
CA LEU A 203 20.13 0.91 -17.96
C LEU A 203 20.12 1.99 -19.04
N ALA A 204 19.62 1.69 -20.21
CA ALA A 204 19.61 2.56 -21.39
C ALA A 204 18.36 2.31 -22.26
N GLY A 205 18.18 3.16 -23.27
CA GLY A 205 17.01 3.13 -24.14
C GLY A 205 15.97 4.17 -23.73
N SER A 206 15.08 4.53 -24.64
CA SER A 206 14.07 5.58 -24.48
C SER A 206 13.12 5.34 -23.29
N ASN A 207 12.85 4.06 -23.02
CA ASN A 207 11.98 3.62 -21.91
C ASN A 207 12.73 2.73 -20.90
N GLY A 208 14.07 2.69 -20.95
CA GLY A 208 14.84 1.77 -20.11
C GLY A 208 14.66 0.30 -20.50
N GLU A 209 14.53 0.01 -21.80
CA GLU A 209 14.31 -1.34 -22.31
C GLU A 209 15.61 -2.09 -22.57
N LYS A 210 16.78 -1.46 -22.39
CA LYS A 210 18.10 -2.06 -22.68
C LYS A 210 19.01 -2.00 -21.47
N VAL A 211 19.87 -3.02 -21.31
CA VAL A 211 21.01 -2.97 -20.40
C VAL A 211 22.28 -3.03 -21.25
N VAL A 212 23.20 -2.10 -21.04
CA VAL A 212 24.45 -2.02 -21.80
C VAL A 212 25.63 -2.31 -20.88
N GLN A 213 26.46 -3.25 -21.27
CA GLN A 213 27.68 -3.67 -20.56
C GLN A 213 28.90 -2.95 -21.11
N PHE A 214 29.65 -2.34 -20.21
CA PHE A 214 30.93 -1.71 -20.50
C PHE A 214 32.05 -2.37 -19.71
N ASP A 215 33.26 -2.37 -20.27
CA ASP A 215 34.47 -2.74 -19.53
C ASP A 215 34.72 -1.72 -18.42
N GLY A 216 34.85 -2.14 -17.17
CA GLY A 216 34.95 -1.23 -16.05
C GLY A 216 36.28 -0.48 -15.90
N GLU A 217 37.28 -0.77 -16.77
CA GLU A 217 38.55 0.00 -16.81
C GLU A 217 38.62 0.96 -18.00
N THR A 218 38.15 0.49 -19.17
CA THR A 218 38.26 1.25 -20.42
C THR A 218 36.98 1.96 -20.83
N PHE A 219 35.84 1.52 -20.27
CA PHE A 219 34.50 1.95 -20.65
C PHE A 219 34.17 1.71 -22.12
N GLU A 220 34.85 0.76 -22.76
CA GLU A 220 34.47 0.27 -24.07
C GLU A 220 33.24 -0.62 -23.97
N GLU A 221 32.25 -0.43 -24.87
CA GLU A 221 31.05 -1.27 -24.97
C GLU A 221 31.42 -2.72 -25.23
N LYS A 222 30.80 -3.64 -24.48
CA LYS A 222 30.98 -5.10 -24.65
C LYS A 222 29.74 -5.76 -25.25
N ASN A 223 28.60 -5.56 -24.64
CA ASN A 223 27.35 -6.21 -25.05
C ASN A 223 26.15 -5.29 -24.77
N ILE A 224 25.08 -5.49 -25.54
CA ILE A 224 23.77 -4.88 -25.33
C ILE A 224 22.78 -6.03 -25.09
N TYR A 225 21.92 -5.87 -24.10
CA TYR A 225 20.88 -6.82 -23.71
C TYR A 225 19.53 -6.12 -23.82
N GLU A 226 18.59 -6.76 -24.47
CA GLU A 226 17.24 -6.23 -24.65
C GLU A 226 16.31 -6.89 -23.63
N GLY A 227 15.51 -6.10 -22.91
CA GLY A 227 14.42 -6.59 -22.09
C GLY A 227 13.17 -6.91 -22.94
N SER A 228 12.09 -7.37 -22.31
CA SER A 228 10.83 -7.61 -23.02
C SER A 228 10.22 -6.30 -23.53
N GLU A 229 9.83 -5.40 -22.65
CA GLU A 229 9.34 -4.06 -23.01
C GLU A 229 9.98 -2.99 -22.12
N TRP A 230 9.91 -3.16 -20.80
CA TRP A 230 10.54 -2.30 -19.80
C TRP A 230 11.37 -3.15 -18.84
N VAL A 231 12.58 -2.71 -18.53
CA VAL A 231 13.42 -3.33 -17.53
C VAL A 231 13.12 -2.64 -16.20
N ASN A 232 12.46 -3.37 -15.30
CA ASN A 232 12.20 -2.87 -13.94
C ASN A 232 13.51 -2.74 -13.14
N ASP A 233 14.38 -3.75 -13.26
CA ASP A 233 15.71 -3.75 -12.66
C ASP A 233 16.60 -4.85 -13.29
N PHE A 234 17.89 -4.84 -12.98
CA PHE A 234 18.83 -5.85 -13.45
C PHE A 234 19.88 -6.17 -12.39
N PHE A 235 20.42 -7.39 -12.41
CA PHE A 235 21.34 -7.90 -11.37
C PHE A 235 22.46 -8.69 -12.01
N ILE A 236 23.66 -8.60 -11.41
CA ILE A 236 24.84 -9.31 -11.88
C ILE A 236 25.20 -10.41 -10.88
N VAL A 237 25.15 -11.67 -11.33
CA VAL A 237 25.46 -12.85 -10.53
C VAL A 237 26.57 -13.65 -11.22
N GLY A 238 27.81 -13.44 -10.81
CA GLY A 238 28.98 -14.01 -11.48
C GLY A 238 29.09 -13.55 -12.93
N ASP A 239 29.03 -14.51 -13.87
CA ASP A 239 29.06 -14.24 -15.30
C ASP A 239 27.64 -14.17 -15.93
N SER A 240 26.61 -13.99 -15.12
CA SER A 240 25.24 -13.86 -15.56
C SER A 240 24.71 -12.45 -15.29
N LEU A 241 24.06 -11.85 -16.29
CA LEU A 241 23.15 -10.72 -16.12
C LEU A 241 21.74 -11.25 -16.03
N ILE A 242 21.01 -10.85 -15.01
CA ILE A 242 19.60 -11.14 -14.81
C ILE A 242 18.83 -9.87 -15.08
N VAL A 243 17.98 -9.88 -16.07
CA VAL A 243 17.08 -8.76 -16.43
C VAL A 243 15.69 -9.09 -15.92
N TYR A 244 15.16 -8.24 -15.06
CA TYR A 244 13.83 -8.35 -14.48
C TYR A 244 12.89 -7.34 -15.15
N SER A 245 11.88 -7.84 -15.81
CA SER A 245 10.80 -7.09 -16.43
C SER A 245 9.47 -7.41 -15.73
N PHE A 246 8.39 -6.75 -16.13
CA PHE A 246 7.08 -6.96 -15.51
C PHE A 246 6.59 -8.42 -15.61
N ASP A 247 6.87 -9.08 -16.72
CA ASP A 247 6.36 -10.41 -17.07
C ASP A 247 7.43 -11.50 -17.13
N SER A 248 8.72 -11.15 -16.96
CA SER A 248 9.81 -12.10 -17.21
C SER A 248 11.08 -11.81 -16.40
N ILE A 249 11.83 -12.89 -16.13
CA ILE A 249 13.17 -12.83 -15.55
C ILE A 249 14.13 -13.59 -16.47
N ILE A 250 14.90 -12.86 -17.24
CA ILE A 250 15.75 -13.42 -18.29
C ILE A 250 17.20 -13.45 -17.83
N GLU A 251 17.89 -14.60 -18.02
CA GLU A 251 19.32 -14.76 -17.79
C GLU A 251 20.12 -14.61 -19.07
N TYR A 252 21.16 -13.77 -19.04
CA TYR A 252 22.14 -13.59 -20.12
C TYR A 252 23.54 -13.96 -19.64
N ASP A 253 24.37 -14.43 -20.55
CA ASP A 253 25.80 -14.69 -20.35
C ASP A 253 26.60 -13.42 -20.67
N THR A 254 27.22 -12.81 -19.63
CA THR A 254 27.97 -11.56 -19.78
C THR A 254 29.27 -11.70 -20.54
N THR A 255 29.76 -12.93 -20.78
CA THR A 255 31.02 -13.16 -21.51
C THR A 255 30.83 -13.13 -23.02
N ASN A 256 29.62 -13.35 -23.51
CA ASN A 256 29.33 -13.42 -24.95
C ASN A 256 27.99 -12.75 -25.37
N GLY A 257 27.27 -12.13 -24.44
CA GLY A 257 26.03 -11.40 -24.67
C GLY A 257 24.82 -12.28 -25.01
N LYS A 258 24.88 -13.60 -24.84
CA LYS A 258 23.78 -14.49 -25.26
C LYS A 258 22.78 -14.72 -24.15
N GLU A 259 21.54 -14.70 -24.53
CA GLU A 259 20.43 -15.15 -23.70
C GLU A 259 20.58 -16.64 -23.38
N LYS A 260 20.37 -17.00 -22.12
CA LYS A 260 20.32 -18.37 -21.62
C LYS A 260 18.88 -18.85 -21.46
N GLY A 261 17.93 -17.95 -21.32
CA GLY A 261 16.49 -18.19 -21.18
C GLY A 261 15.92 -17.65 -19.87
N ASN A 262 14.63 -17.90 -19.66
CA ASN A 262 13.90 -17.46 -18.48
C ASN A 262 14.25 -18.29 -17.24
N LEU A 263 14.24 -17.65 -16.09
CA LEU A 263 14.36 -18.30 -14.78
C LEU A 263 12.99 -18.79 -14.30
N GLU A 264 12.38 -19.75 -15.03
CA GLU A 264 10.99 -20.23 -14.82
C GLU A 264 10.66 -20.58 -13.35
N ALA A 265 11.61 -21.16 -12.61
CA ALA A 265 11.40 -21.51 -11.21
C ALA A 265 11.33 -20.28 -10.31
N LEU A 266 12.03 -19.20 -10.67
CA LEU A 266 12.00 -17.93 -9.95
C LEU A 266 10.76 -17.13 -10.33
N GLU A 267 10.43 -17.05 -11.64
CA GLU A 267 9.22 -16.39 -12.13
C GLU A 267 7.96 -16.94 -11.46
N LYS A 268 7.88 -18.25 -11.32
CA LYS A 268 6.78 -18.91 -10.63
C LYS A 268 6.60 -18.46 -9.17
N GLU A 269 7.67 -18.11 -8.50
CA GLU A 269 7.65 -17.70 -7.08
C GLU A 269 7.51 -16.17 -6.94
N THR A 270 7.77 -15.39 -8.01
CA THR A 270 7.92 -13.94 -7.89
C THR A 270 7.06 -13.11 -8.85
N ILE A 271 6.68 -13.66 -10.01
CA ILE A 271 5.89 -12.96 -11.05
C ILE A 271 4.55 -13.63 -11.29
N ALA A 272 4.37 -14.91 -10.89
CA ALA A 272 3.10 -15.60 -11.13
C ALA A 272 1.93 -14.78 -10.59
N GLU A 273 0.81 -14.77 -11.32
CA GLU A 273 -0.45 -14.04 -10.99
C GLU A 273 -0.94 -14.24 -9.55
N ASN A 274 -0.33 -15.16 -8.84
CA ASN A 274 -0.66 -15.58 -7.48
C ASN A 274 0.25 -14.99 -6.41
N THR A 275 1.12 -14.03 -6.71
CA THR A 275 1.98 -13.43 -5.70
C THR A 275 1.48 -12.06 -5.25
N ASN A 276 0.92 -11.98 -4.06
CA ASN A 276 0.57 -10.71 -3.41
C ASN A 276 1.80 -9.87 -2.98
N TYR A 277 3.00 -10.36 -3.28
CA TYR A 277 4.22 -9.81 -2.72
C TYR A 277 5.19 -9.49 -3.84
N TYR A 278 5.26 -8.22 -4.23
CA TYR A 278 6.26 -7.76 -5.19
C TYR A 278 7.66 -8.02 -4.61
N PRO A 279 8.49 -8.83 -5.29
CA PRO A 279 9.85 -9.09 -4.85
C PRO A 279 10.71 -7.85 -5.08
N ILE A 280 11.54 -7.54 -4.10
CA ILE A 280 12.62 -6.58 -4.29
C ILE A 280 13.90 -7.38 -4.37
N PHE A 281 14.49 -7.45 -5.55
CA PHE A 281 15.74 -8.15 -5.78
C PHE A 281 16.94 -7.35 -5.25
N LEU A 282 17.99 -8.05 -4.85
CA LEU A 282 19.11 -7.48 -4.13
C LEU A 282 20.43 -7.77 -4.85
N ASN A 283 21.20 -6.73 -5.11
CA ASN A 283 22.53 -6.87 -5.69
C ASN A 283 23.55 -7.20 -4.58
N SER A 284 23.87 -8.48 -4.43
CA SER A 284 24.64 -9.01 -3.29
C SER A 284 26.14 -9.15 -3.53
N GLY A 285 26.60 -9.01 -4.76
CA GLY A 285 27.97 -9.38 -5.18
C GLY A 285 28.23 -10.89 -5.24
N SER A 286 27.23 -11.75 -5.05
CA SER A 286 27.34 -13.19 -5.15
C SER A 286 27.67 -13.65 -6.57
N LYS A 287 28.32 -14.82 -6.67
CA LYS A 287 28.70 -15.39 -7.97
C LYS A 287 27.79 -16.52 -8.46
N ASP A 288 26.90 -17.00 -7.62
CA ASP A 288 26.03 -18.14 -7.92
C ASP A 288 24.66 -18.11 -7.24
N LYS A 289 24.31 -16.98 -6.59
CA LYS A 289 23.05 -16.80 -5.89
C LYS A 289 22.45 -15.45 -6.18
N LEU A 290 21.15 -15.41 -6.44
CA LEU A 290 20.33 -14.20 -6.45
C LEU A 290 19.54 -14.14 -5.15
N TYR A 291 19.44 -12.95 -4.57
CA TYR A 291 18.68 -12.72 -3.36
C TYR A 291 17.54 -11.76 -3.65
N TYR A 292 16.42 -11.99 -3.01
CA TYR A 292 15.30 -11.08 -3.02
C TYR A 292 14.58 -11.12 -1.67
N TYR A 293 13.88 -10.07 -1.35
CA TYR A 293 13.00 -10.06 -0.20
C TYR A 293 11.58 -9.67 -0.57
N THR A 294 10.64 -10.14 0.25
CA THR A 294 9.23 -9.79 0.24
C THR A 294 8.81 -9.45 1.67
N THR A 295 7.55 -9.09 1.88
CA THR A 295 6.99 -8.91 3.22
C THR A 295 7.02 -10.18 4.07
N LEU A 296 7.32 -11.35 3.49
CA LEU A 296 7.47 -12.62 4.20
C LEU A 296 8.92 -12.91 4.65
N GLY A 297 9.90 -12.16 4.14
CA GLY A 297 11.30 -12.30 4.51
C GLY A 297 12.28 -12.29 3.37
N LEU A 298 13.50 -12.76 3.66
CA LEU A 298 14.60 -12.83 2.70
C LEU A 298 14.70 -14.24 2.09
N TYR A 299 14.88 -14.28 0.78
CA TYR A 299 14.99 -15.49 -0.03
C TYR A 299 16.29 -15.54 -0.82
N GLU A 300 16.77 -16.74 -1.05
CA GLU A 300 17.90 -17.08 -1.89
C GLU A 300 17.43 -17.93 -3.06
N TYR A 301 17.79 -17.57 -4.28
CA TYR A 301 17.68 -18.40 -5.47
C TYR A 301 19.07 -18.89 -5.87
N ASP A 302 19.30 -20.20 -5.86
CA ASP A 302 20.55 -20.83 -6.26
C ASP A 302 20.54 -21.04 -7.78
N MET A 303 21.39 -20.29 -8.49
CA MET A 303 21.48 -20.30 -9.96
C MET A 303 21.85 -21.66 -10.56
N LYS A 304 22.44 -22.59 -9.79
CA LYS A 304 22.87 -23.91 -10.28
C LYS A 304 21.80 -24.97 -10.09
N THR A 305 21.07 -24.89 -8.98
CA THR A 305 20.06 -25.91 -8.62
C THR A 305 18.64 -25.44 -8.94
N GLU A 306 18.48 -24.19 -9.35
CA GLU A 306 17.20 -23.54 -9.69
C GLU A 306 16.19 -23.67 -8.54
N LYS A 307 16.65 -23.46 -7.29
CA LYS A 307 15.81 -23.59 -6.11
C LYS A 307 15.76 -22.31 -5.32
N VAL A 308 14.55 -21.97 -4.92
CA VAL A 308 14.27 -20.92 -3.95
C VAL A 308 14.32 -21.49 -2.53
N LYS A 309 14.89 -20.72 -1.61
CA LYS A 309 14.94 -21.02 -0.19
C LYS A 309 14.75 -19.75 0.63
N GLN A 310 13.81 -19.75 1.53
CA GLN A 310 13.71 -18.69 2.55
C GLN A 310 14.89 -18.81 3.52
N LEU A 311 15.63 -17.72 3.71
CA LEU A 311 16.77 -17.62 4.62
C LEU A 311 16.37 -17.01 5.95
N VAL A 312 15.59 -15.93 5.89
CA VAL A 312 15.16 -15.16 7.06
C VAL A 312 13.65 -14.97 7.00
N ASP A 313 12.99 -15.28 8.11
CA ASP A 313 11.57 -15.07 8.26
C ASP A 313 11.31 -13.64 8.75
N ALA A 314 10.46 -12.90 8.04
CA ALA A 314 10.08 -11.53 8.38
C ALA A 314 9.47 -11.42 9.78
N ALA A 315 8.70 -12.42 10.21
CA ALA A 315 8.02 -12.41 11.51
C ALA A 315 8.96 -12.33 12.73
N ILE A 316 10.25 -12.63 12.53
CA ILE A 316 11.27 -12.62 13.59
C ILE A 316 12.54 -11.86 13.20
N SER A 317 12.41 -10.92 12.30
CA SER A 317 13.55 -10.14 11.79
C SER A 317 13.15 -8.74 11.38
N SER A 318 14.16 -7.88 11.19
CA SER A 318 13.98 -6.52 10.67
C SER A 318 13.46 -6.46 9.23
N PHE A 319 13.45 -7.56 8.48
CA PHE A 319 12.80 -7.63 7.17
C PHE A 319 11.28 -7.50 7.24
N GLY A 320 10.66 -7.78 8.38
CA GLY A 320 9.22 -7.58 8.59
C GLY A 320 8.86 -6.24 9.21
N ASP A 321 9.85 -5.38 9.44
CA ASP A 321 9.64 -4.09 10.07
C ASP A 321 9.19 -3.05 9.04
N SER A 322 7.97 -2.57 9.17
CA SER A 322 7.39 -1.58 8.26
C SER A 322 7.99 -0.17 8.36
N GLU A 323 8.71 0.12 9.45
CA GLU A 323 9.48 1.37 9.60
C GLU A 323 10.88 1.26 8.99
N MET A 324 11.21 0.11 8.38
CA MET A 324 12.50 -0.17 7.79
C MET A 324 12.35 -0.57 6.33
N SER A 325 13.05 0.14 5.44
CA SER A 325 13.15 -0.22 4.02
C SER A 325 14.59 -0.55 3.68
N ILE A 326 14.82 -1.74 3.08
CA ILE A 326 16.17 -2.15 2.71
C ILE A 326 16.74 -1.23 1.64
N THR A 327 17.97 -0.78 1.84
CA THR A 327 18.68 0.07 0.87
C THR A 327 19.87 -0.66 0.25
N SER A 328 20.47 -1.62 0.95
CA SER A 328 21.60 -2.37 0.45
C SER A 328 21.74 -3.75 1.10
N PHE A 329 22.34 -4.66 0.35
CA PHE A 329 22.58 -6.04 0.78
C PHE A 329 23.93 -6.53 0.25
N VAL A 330 24.75 -7.13 1.11
CA VAL A 330 26.04 -7.70 0.73
C VAL A 330 26.25 -9.07 1.36
N GLU A 331 26.51 -10.09 0.53
CA GLU A 331 26.99 -11.40 0.99
C GLU A 331 28.50 -11.34 1.32
N LYS A 332 28.86 -11.63 2.58
CA LYS A 332 30.25 -11.53 3.05
C LYS A 332 31.10 -12.76 2.72
N GLY A 333 30.53 -13.77 2.04
CA GLY A 333 31.25 -14.96 1.58
C GLY A 333 31.50 -16.04 2.63
N ASN A 334 31.12 -15.82 3.88
CA ASN A 334 31.26 -16.78 5.00
C ASN A 334 29.89 -17.32 5.49
N GLY A 335 28.82 -17.09 4.72
CA GLY A 335 27.45 -17.39 5.11
C GLY A 335 26.79 -16.30 5.97
N GLU A 336 27.47 -15.18 6.18
CA GLU A 336 26.92 -13.98 6.77
C GLU A 336 26.58 -12.96 5.68
N PHE A 337 25.65 -12.07 5.97
CA PHE A 337 25.33 -10.94 5.11
C PHE A 337 25.11 -9.68 5.93
N LEU A 338 25.41 -8.55 5.31
CA LEU A 338 25.20 -7.23 5.87
C LEU A 338 24.12 -6.50 5.09
N THR A 339 23.17 -5.93 5.80
CA THR A 339 22.09 -5.12 5.21
C THR A 339 22.12 -3.71 5.76
N THR A 340 21.71 -2.77 4.94
CA THR A 340 21.34 -1.43 5.40
C THR A 340 19.87 -1.19 5.15
N PHE A 341 19.24 -0.50 6.09
CA PHE A 341 17.85 -0.09 5.99
C PHE A 341 17.76 1.43 6.21
N THR A 342 16.92 2.10 5.44
CA THR A 342 16.35 3.36 5.89
C THR A 342 15.45 3.03 7.06
N ASP A 343 15.62 3.71 8.17
CA ASP A 343 14.95 3.44 9.43
C ASP A 343 14.20 4.70 9.86
N TRP A 344 12.92 4.76 9.55
CA TRP A 344 12.07 5.91 9.83
C TRP A 344 11.82 6.11 11.33
N SER A 345 12.06 5.08 12.15
CA SER A 345 11.99 5.18 13.61
C SER A 345 13.22 5.80 14.23
N ASN A 346 14.33 5.90 13.48
CA ASN A 346 15.61 6.41 13.93
C ASN A 346 15.84 7.85 13.43
N ALA A 347 15.33 8.83 14.19
CA ALA A 347 15.44 10.25 13.86
C ALA A 347 16.88 10.79 13.82
N GLU A 348 17.86 10.10 14.46
CA GLU A 348 19.23 10.59 14.52
C GLU A 348 20.06 10.25 13.28
N SER A 349 19.93 9.01 12.78
CA SER A 349 20.76 8.57 11.63
C SER A 349 19.94 8.24 10.39
N GLY A 350 18.64 7.99 10.52
CA GLY A 350 17.78 7.54 9.40
C GLY A 350 18.23 6.21 8.79
N THR A 351 19.25 5.55 9.32
CA THR A 351 19.82 4.32 8.77
C THR A 351 20.13 3.31 9.87
N SER A 352 19.76 2.07 9.66
CA SER A 352 20.18 0.91 10.47
C SER A 352 21.07 -0.02 9.66
N ILE A 353 22.21 -0.43 10.23
CA ILE A 353 23.12 -1.44 9.65
C ILE A 353 22.98 -2.72 10.46
N ILE A 354 22.61 -3.82 9.79
CA ILE A 354 22.33 -5.10 10.46
C ILE A 354 23.13 -6.20 9.81
N ASN A 355 23.91 -6.91 10.63
CA ASN A 355 24.60 -8.13 10.24
C ASN A 355 23.77 -9.36 10.57
N TYR A 356 23.64 -10.28 9.63
CA TYR A 356 22.96 -11.55 9.79
C TYR A 356 23.96 -12.68 9.78
N ALA A 357 23.97 -13.46 10.86
CA ALA A 357 24.82 -14.63 10.99
C ALA A 357 23.99 -15.87 11.35
N TYR A 358 24.26 -17.02 10.71
CA TYR A 358 23.53 -18.23 10.98
C TYR A 358 24.01 -18.88 12.28
N ASP A 359 23.09 -19.12 13.23
CA ASP A 359 23.36 -19.84 14.48
C ASP A 359 22.61 -21.18 14.46
N GLU A 360 23.35 -22.27 14.37
CA GLU A 360 22.83 -23.65 14.37
C GLU A 360 22.30 -24.14 15.73
N ASN A 361 22.57 -23.40 16.82
CA ASN A 361 22.29 -23.82 18.18
C ASN A 361 20.97 -23.29 18.73
N ILE A 362 20.30 -22.42 18.01
CA ILE A 362 19.01 -21.85 18.39
C ILE A 362 17.87 -22.48 17.60
N PRO A 363 16.65 -22.54 18.12
CA PRO A 363 15.48 -23.01 17.37
C PRO A 363 15.26 -22.16 16.09
N SER A 364 14.83 -22.79 15.01
CA SER A 364 14.48 -22.09 13.76
C SER A 364 13.37 -21.05 13.96
N VAL A 365 12.43 -21.34 14.86
CA VAL A 365 11.41 -20.42 15.37
C VAL A 365 11.36 -20.51 16.89
N PRO A 366 11.01 -19.45 17.62
CA PRO A 366 10.77 -19.48 19.05
C PRO A 366 9.78 -20.58 19.47
N GLU A 367 9.95 -21.14 20.67
CA GLU A 367 9.05 -22.20 21.18
C GLU A 367 7.64 -21.69 21.48
N ASN A 368 7.54 -20.45 21.95
CA ASN A 368 6.25 -19.80 22.17
C ASN A 368 5.72 -19.28 20.83
N GLN A 369 4.57 -19.77 20.42
CA GLN A 369 3.97 -19.43 19.12
C GLN A 369 2.57 -18.90 19.33
N LEU A 370 2.26 -17.79 18.66
CA LEU A 370 0.95 -17.18 18.59
C LEU A 370 0.53 -17.09 17.12
N VAL A 371 -0.72 -17.40 16.83
CA VAL A 371 -1.26 -17.34 15.48
C VAL A 371 -2.31 -16.24 15.39
N ILE A 372 -2.13 -15.31 14.45
CA ILE A 372 -3.13 -14.30 14.08
C ILE A 372 -3.63 -14.65 12.69
N TYR A 373 -4.93 -14.53 12.46
CA TYR A 373 -5.57 -14.80 11.19
C TYR A 373 -6.37 -13.59 10.72
N SER A 374 -6.30 -13.30 9.44
CA SER A 374 -7.26 -12.44 8.73
C SER A 374 -7.72 -13.12 7.44
N LEU A 375 -8.91 -12.76 6.97
CA LEU A 375 -9.41 -13.27 5.69
C LEU A 375 -8.57 -12.77 4.51
N LEU A 376 -8.26 -11.49 4.50
CA LEU A 376 -7.41 -10.84 3.50
C LEU A 376 -6.14 -10.28 4.14
N GLU A 377 -5.14 -10.01 3.32
CA GLU A 377 -3.92 -9.30 3.76
C GLU A 377 -4.28 -7.97 4.41
N ASN A 378 -3.67 -7.71 5.55
CA ASN A 378 -3.85 -6.47 6.30
C ASN A 378 -2.48 -5.95 6.74
N TYR A 379 -1.99 -4.93 6.06
CA TYR A 379 -0.67 -4.33 6.31
C TYR A 379 -0.56 -3.76 7.72
N SER A 380 -1.65 -3.18 8.26
CA SER A 380 -1.66 -2.64 9.62
C SER A 380 -1.47 -3.74 10.68
N ILE A 381 -2.11 -4.89 10.48
CA ILE A 381 -1.93 -6.05 11.37
C ILE A 381 -0.51 -6.61 11.24
N ARG A 382 0.03 -6.70 10.02
CA ARG A 382 1.42 -7.14 9.80
C ARG A 382 2.40 -6.22 10.53
N GLN A 383 2.22 -4.92 10.46
CA GLN A 383 3.02 -3.92 11.16
C GLN A 383 2.94 -4.09 12.67
N ALA A 384 1.73 -4.29 13.20
CA ALA A 384 1.54 -4.55 14.62
C ALA A 384 2.21 -5.86 15.08
N VAL A 385 2.15 -6.90 14.25
CA VAL A 385 2.85 -8.18 14.49
C VAL A 385 4.36 -7.96 14.57
N SER A 386 4.94 -7.22 13.63
CA SER A 386 6.37 -6.89 13.64
C SER A 386 6.77 -6.11 14.88
N SER A 387 5.99 -5.08 15.25
CA SER A 387 6.24 -4.30 16.46
C SER A 387 6.16 -5.16 17.73
N TYR A 388 5.18 -6.08 17.79
CA TYR A 388 5.05 -7.02 18.92
C TYR A 388 6.26 -7.96 19.01
N ALA A 389 6.69 -8.53 17.89
CA ALA A 389 7.81 -9.46 17.85
C ALA A 389 9.13 -8.83 18.33
N LYS A 390 9.36 -7.54 18.05
CA LYS A 390 10.51 -6.79 18.58
C LYS A 390 10.52 -6.70 20.10
N GLU A 391 9.35 -6.50 20.72
CA GLU A 391 9.22 -6.41 22.18
C GLU A 391 9.19 -7.79 22.85
N HIS A 392 8.85 -8.84 22.09
CA HIS A 392 8.70 -10.22 22.57
C HIS A 392 9.54 -11.21 21.73
N PRO A 393 10.88 -11.11 21.71
CA PRO A 393 11.74 -11.91 20.81
C PRO A 393 11.70 -13.42 21.08
N ASP A 394 11.11 -13.84 22.22
CA ASP A 394 10.90 -15.25 22.59
C ASP A 394 9.57 -15.81 22.06
N THR A 395 8.76 -14.97 21.37
CA THR A 395 7.47 -15.36 20.81
C THR A 395 7.51 -15.27 19.29
N TYR A 396 7.13 -16.33 18.62
CA TYR A 396 6.91 -16.36 17.18
C TYR A 396 5.45 -16.02 16.88
N VAL A 397 5.19 -14.89 16.25
CA VAL A 397 3.84 -14.51 15.83
C VAL A 397 3.67 -14.86 14.37
N LYS A 398 2.92 -15.91 14.11
CA LYS A 398 2.56 -16.32 12.75
C LYS A 398 1.32 -15.55 12.31
N TYR A 399 1.43 -14.78 11.24
CA TYR A 399 0.30 -14.12 10.59
C TYR A 399 -0.17 -14.97 9.41
N GLU A 400 -1.39 -15.50 9.50
CA GLU A 400 -2.04 -16.33 8.48
C GLU A 400 -3.11 -15.54 7.74
N ILE A 401 -3.12 -15.67 6.41
CA ILE A 401 -4.06 -15.02 5.51
C ILE A 401 -4.92 -16.09 4.88
N GLY A 402 -6.24 -15.91 4.94
CA GLY A 402 -7.21 -16.89 4.44
C GLY A 402 -7.33 -16.94 2.93
N LEU A 403 -7.19 -15.78 2.29
CA LEU A 403 -7.27 -15.62 0.84
C LEU A 403 -6.06 -14.85 0.33
N THR A 404 -5.40 -15.41 -0.65
CA THR A 404 -4.30 -14.78 -1.37
C THR A 404 -4.74 -14.56 -2.82
N TYR A 405 -4.43 -13.40 -3.39
CA TYR A 405 -4.76 -13.09 -4.76
C TYR A 405 -4.28 -14.20 -5.70
N GLY A 406 -5.18 -14.70 -6.55
CA GLY A 406 -4.84 -15.70 -7.56
C GLY A 406 -4.65 -17.16 -7.09
N ASP A 407 -4.85 -17.49 -5.81
CA ASP A 407 -4.69 -18.88 -5.33
C ASP A 407 -5.85 -19.81 -5.72
N GLY A 408 -6.90 -19.27 -6.30
CA GLY A 408 -8.11 -19.99 -6.72
C GLY A 408 -8.98 -20.50 -5.57
N ALA A 409 -8.70 -20.07 -4.34
CA ALA A 409 -9.54 -20.36 -3.18
C ALA A 409 -10.69 -19.37 -3.12
N THR A 410 -11.89 -19.84 -2.80
CA THR A 410 -13.05 -18.95 -2.57
C THR A 410 -13.10 -18.50 -1.12
N GLN A 411 -13.80 -17.40 -0.85
CA GLN A 411 -14.09 -16.98 0.52
C GLN A 411 -14.77 -18.09 1.33
N SER A 412 -15.71 -18.80 0.74
CA SER A 412 -16.39 -19.94 1.37
C SER A 412 -15.43 -21.06 1.77
N ASP A 413 -14.40 -21.33 0.96
CA ASP A 413 -13.39 -22.35 1.28
C ASP A 413 -12.47 -21.91 2.43
N ALA A 414 -12.06 -20.63 2.45
CA ALA A 414 -11.28 -20.06 3.53
C ALA A 414 -12.06 -20.10 4.86
N LEU A 415 -13.35 -19.72 4.85
CA LEU A 415 -14.21 -19.75 6.04
C LEU A 415 -14.44 -21.17 6.54
N LYS A 416 -14.70 -22.15 5.66
CA LYS A 416 -14.83 -23.57 6.06
C LYS A 416 -13.56 -24.10 6.69
N THR A 417 -12.41 -23.72 6.16
CA THR A 417 -11.10 -24.10 6.70
C THR A 417 -10.93 -23.51 8.10
N LEU A 418 -11.10 -22.21 8.26
CA LEU A 418 -11.01 -21.50 9.53
C LEU A 418 -11.94 -22.12 10.59
N ASN A 419 -13.23 -22.30 10.26
CA ASN A 419 -14.23 -22.86 11.16
C ASN A 419 -13.87 -24.28 11.59
N THR A 420 -13.36 -25.09 10.66
CA THR A 420 -12.94 -26.47 10.95
C THR A 420 -11.76 -26.48 11.92
N GLU A 421 -10.78 -25.62 11.74
CA GLU A 421 -9.61 -25.51 12.61
C GLU A 421 -9.98 -25.01 14.02
N ILE A 422 -10.84 -23.98 14.09
CA ILE A 422 -11.35 -23.49 15.39
C ILE A 422 -12.09 -24.60 16.12
N MET A 423 -12.99 -25.32 15.45
CA MET A 423 -13.76 -26.40 16.05
C MET A 423 -12.87 -27.57 16.48
N ALA A 424 -11.78 -27.85 15.76
CA ALA A 424 -10.81 -28.87 16.12
C ALA A 424 -9.86 -28.41 17.28
N GLY A 425 -9.90 -27.15 17.71
CA GLY A 425 -9.02 -26.57 18.71
C GLY A 425 -7.58 -26.33 18.20
N ASN A 426 -7.42 -26.19 16.90
CA ASN A 426 -6.17 -25.87 16.22
C ASN A 426 -6.25 -24.52 15.48
N GLY A 427 -7.33 -23.76 15.63
CA GLY A 427 -7.52 -22.46 15.02
C GLY A 427 -6.58 -21.39 15.61
N PRO A 428 -6.51 -20.21 14.97
CA PRO A 428 -5.67 -19.10 15.39
C PRO A 428 -6.04 -18.62 16.79
N ASP A 429 -5.09 -17.97 17.48
CA ASP A 429 -5.31 -17.40 18.82
C ASP A 429 -6.04 -16.05 18.74
N VAL A 430 -5.72 -15.24 17.71
CA VAL A 430 -6.37 -13.96 17.40
C VAL A 430 -6.97 -14.04 16.00
N ILE A 431 -8.19 -13.51 15.86
CA ILE A 431 -8.93 -13.48 14.59
C ILE A 431 -9.27 -12.04 14.28
N ILE A 432 -8.88 -11.57 13.09
CA ILE A 432 -9.37 -10.31 12.52
C ILE A 432 -10.69 -10.63 11.84
N LEU A 433 -11.76 -10.01 12.31
CA LEU A 433 -13.14 -10.36 11.98
C LEU A 433 -13.71 -9.58 10.80
N ASP A 434 -12.88 -8.73 10.16
CA ASP A 434 -13.29 -8.00 8.96
C ASP A 434 -13.68 -9.00 7.86
N GLY A 435 -14.89 -8.83 7.32
CA GLY A 435 -15.47 -9.74 6.33
C GLY A 435 -16.04 -11.05 6.90
N LEU A 436 -15.97 -11.29 8.22
CA LEU A 436 -16.52 -12.47 8.89
C LEU A 436 -17.82 -12.14 9.61
N SER A 437 -18.71 -13.15 9.77
CA SER A 437 -19.90 -13.01 10.60
C SER A 437 -19.54 -13.09 12.08
N ALA A 438 -19.17 -11.95 12.66
CA ALA A 438 -18.76 -11.87 14.04
C ALA A 438 -19.87 -12.29 15.03
N GLU A 439 -21.12 -11.98 14.72
CA GLU A 439 -22.30 -12.36 15.49
C GLU A 439 -22.39 -13.87 15.63
N SER A 440 -22.27 -14.62 14.56
CA SER A 440 -22.24 -16.08 14.54
C SER A 440 -21.13 -16.66 15.42
N TYR A 441 -19.94 -16.05 15.40
CA TYR A 441 -18.83 -16.49 16.25
C TYR A 441 -19.12 -16.24 17.75
N ILE A 442 -19.78 -15.12 18.08
CA ILE A 442 -20.21 -14.80 19.46
C ILE A 442 -21.27 -15.81 19.94
N GLU A 443 -22.31 -16.06 19.17
CA GLU A 443 -23.42 -16.98 19.50
C GLU A 443 -22.94 -18.42 19.68
N LYS A 444 -22.00 -18.86 18.85
CA LYS A 444 -21.38 -20.18 18.96
C LYS A 444 -20.34 -20.28 20.08
N GLY A 445 -20.08 -19.19 20.82
CA GLY A 445 -19.11 -19.14 21.88
C GLY A 445 -17.68 -19.41 21.43
N LEU A 446 -17.33 -18.95 20.23
CA LEU A 446 -16.00 -19.10 19.65
C LEU A 446 -15.06 -17.95 20.03
N LEU A 447 -15.59 -16.81 20.48
CA LEU A 447 -14.82 -15.67 20.93
C LEU A 447 -14.75 -15.59 22.44
N GLU A 448 -13.59 -15.25 22.96
CA GLU A 448 -13.30 -15.03 24.38
C GLU A 448 -13.78 -13.64 24.79
N ASP A 449 -14.23 -13.53 26.04
CA ASP A 449 -14.54 -12.24 26.67
C ASP A 449 -13.24 -11.44 26.90
N ILE A 450 -13.12 -10.30 26.24
CA ILE A 450 -11.97 -9.37 26.35
C ILE A 450 -12.33 -8.10 27.12
N SER A 451 -13.42 -8.10 27.89
CA SER A 451 -13.83 -6.97 28.70
C SER A 451 -12.75 -6.54 29.71
N ASP A 452 -11.95 -7.48 30.17
CA ASP A 452 -10.82 -7.25 31.09
C ASP A 452 -9.66 -6.47 30.42
N VAL A 453 -9.57 -6.46 29.09
CA VAL A 453 -8.64 -5.63 28.30
C VAL A 453 -9.25 -4.26 28.02
N ILE A 454 -10.49 -4.24 27.53
CA ILE A 454 -11.11 -3.01 27.00
C ILE A 454 -11.59 -2.06 28.11
N ASN A 455 -12.26 -2.57 29.16
CA ASN A 455 -12.82 -1.72 30.22
C ASN A 455 -11.79 -0.82 30.92
N PRO A 456 -10.59 -1.29 31.27
CA PRO A 456 -9.56 -0.42 31.84
C PRO A 456 -9.17 0.74 30.90
N LEU A 457 -9.09 0.53 29.58
CA LEU A 457 -8.77 1.56 28.60
C LEU A 457 -9.93 2.57 28.42
N VAL A 458 -11.17 2.15 28.68
CA VAL A 458 -12.32 3.06 28.75
C VAL A 458 -12.29 3.88 30.03
N GLU A 459 -12.01 3.22 31.17
CA GLU A 459 -12.02 3.85 32.51
C GLU A 459 -10.92 4.90 32.65
N ASP A 460 -9.75 4.70 32.06
CA ASP A 460 -8.64 5.67 32.06
C ASP A 460 -8.75 6.73 30.97
N GLY A 461 -9.74 6.60 30.06
CA GLY A 461 -10.03 7.54 28.98
C GLY A 461 -9.16 7.36 27.75
N THR A 462 -8.42 6.27 27.64
CA THR A 462 -7.58 5.96 26.45
C THR A 462 -8.43 5.79 25.20
N ILE A 463 -9.55 5.06 25.29
CA ILE A 463 -10.44 4.80 24.15
C ILE A 463 -11.84 5.42 24.34
N PHE A 464 -12.58 5.57 23.23
CA PHE A 464 -13.92 6.11 23.22
C PHE A 464 -14.92 5.16 23.91
N LYS A 465 -15.60 5.64 24.93
CA LYS A 465 -16.57 4.88 25.72
C LYS A 465 -17.77 4.41 24.89
N ASN A 466 -18.33 5.26 24.07
CA ASN A 466 -19.48 4.97 23.21
C ASN A 466 -19.16 3.89 22.17
N ILE A 467 -17.93 3.86 21.66
CA ILE A 467 -17.48 2.79 20.77
C ILE A 467 -17.46 1.46 21.53
N ALA A 468 -16.93 1.42 22.75
CA ALA A 468 -16.94 0.20 23.58
C ALA A 468 -18.36 -0.24 23.97
N GLU A 469 -19.26 0.70 24.26
CA GLU A 469 -20.67 0.42 24.53
C GLU A 469 -21.38 -0.20 23.32
N ALA A 470 -21.06 0.24 22.09
CA ALA A 470 -21.63 -0.30 20.86
C ALA A 470 -21.22 -1.77 20.58
N TYR A 471 -20.05 -2.20 21.08
CA TYR A 471 -19.57 -3.58 20.97
C TYR A 471 -19.85 -4.43 22.24
N THR A 472 -20.65 -3.93 23.18
CA THR A 472 -21.01 -4.66 24.41
C THR A 472 -22.27 -5.49 24.18
N VAL A 473 -22.15 -6.81 24.31
CA VAL A 473 -23.25 -7.79 24.20
C VAL A 473 -23.42 -8.46 25.57
N ASP A 474 -24.60 -8.35 26.18
CA ASP A 474 -24.91 -8.90 27.52
C ASP A 474 -23.88 -8.53 28.61
N GLY A 475 -23.32 -7.30 28.55
CA GLY A 475 -22.35 -6.77 29.48
C GLY A 475 -20.92 -7.28 29.25
N LYS A 476 -20.63 -7.91 28.14
CA LYS A 476 -19.33 -8.43 27.76
C LYS A 476 -18.90 -7.88 26.40
N ILE A 477 -17.61 -7.87 26.16
CA ILE A 477 -17.00 -7.45 24.89
C ILE A 477 -16.24 -8.66 24.32
N TYR A 478 -16.64 -9.14 23.14
CA TYR A 478 -16.03 -10.30 22.49
C TYR A 478 -15.19 -9.93 21.28
N GLN A 479 -15.39 -8.72 20.75
CA GLN A 479 -14.69 -8.16 19.61
C GLN A 479 -14.52 -6.66 19.82
N PHE A 480 -13.47 -6.09 19.23
CA PHE A 480 -13.25 -4.65 19.34
C PHE A 480 -12.45 -4.11 18.12
N PRO A 481 -12.84 -2.97 17.51
CA PRO A 481 -12.12 -2.40 16.40
C PRO A 481 -10.86 -1.65 16.87
N THR A 482 -9.83 -1.61 16.02
CA THR A 482 -8.70 -0.69 16.26
C THR A 482 -8.98 0.70 15.68
N ASN A 483 -9.73 0.75 14.58
CA ASN A 483 -10.10 1.96 13.88
C ASN A 483 -11.58 1.93 13.53
N PHE A 484 -12.13 3.06 13.14
CA PHE A 484 -13.52 3.16 12.71
C PHE A 484 -13.70 4.30 11.72
N LYS A 485 -14.75 4.19 10.91
CA LYS A 485 -15.25 5.26 10.03
C LYS A 485 -16.71 5.48 10.30
N PHE A 486 -17.22 6.66 10.00
CA PHE A 486 -18.65 6.92 10.04
C PHE A 486 -19.09 7.66 8.78
N PRO A 487 -20.24 7.28 8.19
CA PRO A 487 -20.69 7.82 6.92
C PRO A 487 -21.16 9.26 7.08
N ILE A 488 -20.72 10.10 6.15
CA ILE A 488 -21.17 11.48 6.03
C ILE A 488 -21.70 11.75 4.62
N LEU A 489 -22.57 12.73 4.54
CA LEU A 489 -22.96 13.38 3.30
C LEU A 489 -22.45 14.81 3.32
N PHE A 490 -21.65 15.19 2.33
CA PHE A 490 -21.11 16.53 2.16
C PHE A 490 -21.78 17.21 0.95
N GLY A 491 -22.14 18.48 1.09
CA GLY A 491 -22.79 19.22 0.02
C GLY A 491 -23.43 20.51 0.52
N ASN A 492 -24.35 21.10 -0.25
CA ASN A 492 -25.06 22.29 0.16
C ASN A 492 -25.85 22.03 1.45
N LYS A 493 -25.60 22.82 2.49
CA LYS A 493 -26.21 22.66 3.82
C LYS A 493 -27.72 22.67 3.85
N GLU A 494 -28.40 23.40 2.92
CA GLU A 494 -29.86 23.41 2.84
C GLU A 494 -30.38 22.08 2.28
N ASP A 495 -29.64 21.45 1.35
CA ASP A 495 -30.02 20.18 0.74
C ASP A 495 -29.82 19.02 1.70
N ILE A 496 -28.69 18.95 2.41
CA ILE A 496 -28.37 17.83 3.29
C ILE A 496 -29.06 17.90 4.65
N ALA A 497 -29.55 19.09 5.06
CA ALA A 497 -30.08 19.31 6.42
C ALA A 497 -31.18 18.34 6.82
N ASN A 498 -32.04 17.93 5.86
CA ASN A 498 -33.24 17.15 6.13
C ASN A 498 -33.08 15.66 5.83
N ILE A 499 -31.88 15.17 5.54
CA ILE A 499 -31.64 13.74 5.28
C ILE A 499 -31.77 12.96 6.57
N GLN A 500 -32.68 11.98 6.62
CA GLN A 500 -32.98 11.16 7.81
C GLN A 500 -33.06 9.66 7.48
N GLY A 501 -32.59 9.22 6.33
CA GLY A 501 -32.63 7.84 5.88
C GLY A 501 -32.78 7.72 4.37
N LEU A 502 -32.97 6.49 3.90
CA LEU A 502 -32.96 6.14 2.47
C LEU A 502 -34.01 6.92 1.67
N ASP A 503 -35.24 7.02 2.17
CA ASP A 503 -36.30 7.75 1.45
C ASP A 503 -35.92 9.20 1.14
N SER A 504 -35.40 9.91 2.13
CA SER A 504 -34.96 11.31 1.96
C SER A 504 -33.74 11.43 1.08
N LEU A 505 -32.84 10.45 1.11
CA LEU A 505 -31.65 10.42 0.24
C LEU A 505 -32.08 10.16 -1.22
N VAL A 506 -32.99 9.23 -1.48
CA VAL A 506 -33.57 8.97 -2.81
C VAL A 506 -34.26 10.22 -3.38
N GLU A 507 -35.08 10.88 -2.58
CA GLU A 507 -35.74 12.12 -3.01
C GLU A 507 -34.76 13.27 -3.31
N LEU A 508 -33.68 13.41 -2.51
CA LEU A 508 -32.62 14.38 -2.79
C LEU A 508 -31.90 14.01 -4.09
N THR A 509 -31.52 12.76 -4.27
CA THR A 509 -30.89 12.26 -5.50
C THR A 509 -31.74 12.55 -6.73
N LYS A 510 -33.03 12.24 -6.72
CA LYS A 510 -33.98 12.56 -7.80
C LYS A 510 -34.09 14.06 -8.06
N LYS A 511 -34.09 14.88 -7.02
CA LYS A 511 -34.12 16.34 -7.16
C LYS A 511 -32.85 16.84 -7.88
N LEU A 512 -31.69 16.36 -7.45
CA LEU A 512 -30.40 16.79 -7.99
C LEU A 512 -30.09 16.19 -9.37
N SER A 513 -30.59 15.00 -9.67
CA SER A 513 -30.37 14.35 -10.97
C SER A 513 -31.00 15.09 -12.16
N THR A 514 -31.89 16.02 -11.90
CA THR A 514 -32.44 16.90 -12.95
C THR A 514 -31.48 17.98 -13.43
N GLN A 515 -30.35 18.17 -12.76
CA GLN A 515 -29.30 19.08 -13.20
C GLN A 515 -28.47 18.39 -14.30
N THR A 516 -28.04 19.21 -15.28
CA THR A 516 -27.25 18.68 -16.40
C THR A 516 -25.79 19.09 -16.33
N GLU A 517 -25.47 20.13 -15.55
CA GLU A 517 -24.12 20.70 -15.46
C GLU A 517 -23.28 20.13 -14.32
N LYS A 518 -23.87 19.24 -13.51
CA LYS A 518 -23.24 18.61 -12.36
C LYS A 518 -23.70 17.18 -12.21
N ARG A 519 -22.80 16.34 -11.74
CA ARG A 519 -23.14 15.03 -11.19
C ARG A 519 -23.89 15.18 -9.86
N VAL A 520 -24.69 14.20 -9.52
CA VAL A 520 -25.28 14.18 -8.17
C VAL A 520 -24.20 13.93 -7.14
N PHE A 521 -23.39 12.89 -7.33
CA PHE A 521 -22.27 12.55 -6.45
C PHE A 521 -20.92 12.73 -7.16
N SER A 522 -19.88 13.02 -6.39
CA SER A 522 -18.50 13.06 -6.87
C SER A 522 -18.00 11.67 -7.31
N ASN A 523 -18.51 10.62 -6.69
CA ASN A 523 -18.19 9.25 -7.04
C ASN A 523 -19.21 8.71 -8.06
N TYR A 524 -18.72 7.97 -9.05
CA TYR A 524 -19.59 7.16 -9.89
C TYR A 524 -20.06 5.93 -9.11
N PHE A 525 -21.35 5.61 -9.24
CA PHE A 525 -21.93 4.39 -8.68
C PHE A 525 -22.50 3.54 -9.78
N ASP A 526 -21.91 2.39 -10.03
CA ASP A 526 -22.58 1.29 -10.68
C ASP A 526 -23.62 0.66 -9.73
N ALA A 527 -24.31 -0.37 -10.17
CA ALA A 527 -25.36 -0.97 -9.37
C ALA A 527 -24.82 -1.64 -8.10
N LYS A 528 -23.70 -2.37 -8.19
CA LYS A 528 -23.05 -3.02 -7.05
C LYS A 528 -22.47 -2.00 -6.09
N GLY A 529 -21.70 -1.03 -6.58
CA GLY A 529 -21.09 0.03 -5.78
C GLY A 529 -22.11 0.85 -5.00
N LEU A 530 -23.31 1.07 -5.56
CA LEU A 530 -24.41 1.71 -4.83
C LEU A 530 -24.87 0.85 -3.64
N VAL A 531 -25.02 -0.46 -3.81
CA VAL A 531 -25.39 -1.39 -2.71
C VAL A 531 -24.30 -1.40 -1.64
N TYR A 532 -23.04 -1.50 -2.06
CA TYR A 532 -21.88 -1.49 -1.14
C TYR A 532 -21.84 -0.22 -0.31
N SER A 533 -22.03 0.94 -0.95
CA SER A 533 -22.01 2.23 -0.25
C SER A 533 -23.19 2.39 0.74
N LEU A 534 -24.37 1.86 0.41
CA LEU A 534 -25.56 1.95 1.27
C LEU A 534 -25.60 0.87 2.36
N TYR A 535 -24.78 -0.16 2.27
CA TYR A 535 -24.73 -1.26 3.25
C TYR A 535 -24.51 -0.76 4.68
N TYR A 536 -23.63 0.21 4.87
CA TYR A 536 -23.35 0.78 6.19
C TYR A 536 -24.59 1.27 6.94
N LEU A 537 -25.57 1.78 6.19
CA LEU A 537 -26.77 2.32 6.77
C LEU A 537 -27.89 1.27 6.91
N TYR A 538 -27.93 0.27 6.01
CA TYR A 538 -29.10 -0.58 5.85
C TYR A 538 -28.82 -2.08 5.90
N GLY A 539 -27.57 -2.52 5.79
CA GLY A 539 -27.22 -3.95 5.72
C GLY A 539 -27.65 -4.75 6.95
N ASN A 540 -27.62 -4.16 8.12
CA ASN A 540 -28.08 -4.82 9.36
C ASN A 540 -29.60 -5.13 9.36
N ASP A 541 -30.40 -4.48 8.51
CA ASP A 541 -31.85 -4.73 8.44
C ASP A 541 -32.18 -5.90 7.53
N TRP A 542 -31.19 -6.39 6.76
CA TRP A 542 -31.42 -7.49 5.80
C TRP A 542 -31.51 -8.87 6.46
N LEU A 543 -31.13 -8.98 7.72
CA LEU A 543 -31.29 -10.18 8.52
C LEU A 543 -32.31 -9.96 9.65
N ASN A 544 -33.03 -11.01 10.01
CA ASN A 544 -33.87 -11.10 11.20
C ASN A 544 -32.97 -11.46 12.41
N ASP A 545 -33.53 -11.36 13.63
CA ASP A 545 -32.83 -11.74 14.87
C ASP A 545 -32.42 -13.23 14.93
N ASP A 546 -32.92 -14.06 14.03
CA ASP A 546 -32.62 -15.50 13.92
C ASP A 546 -31.72 -15.83 12.71
N ASP A 547 -30.98 -14.84 12.20
CA ASP A 547 -30.08 -14.92 11.05
C ASP A 547 -30.77 -15.31 9.72
N THR A 548 -32.06 -15.32 9.64
CA THR A 548 -32.78 -15.51 8.35
C THR A 548 -32.90 -14.18 7.60
N ILE A 549 -33.05 -14.26 6.27
CA ILE A 549 -33.22 -13.05 5.44
C ILE A 549 -34.53 -12.32 5.81
N ASN A 550 -34.42 -11.01 6.04
CA ASN A 550 -35.59 -10.14 6.21
C ASN A 550 -36.10 -9.69 4.84
N GLU A 551 -37.01 -10.50 4.27
CA GLU A 551 -37.57 -10.29 2.94
C GLU A 551 -38.24 -8.91 2.76
N GLU A 552 -38.96 -8.41 3.79
CA GLU A 552 -39.63 -7.11 3.73
C GLU A 552 -38.61 -5.96 3.64
N ALA A 553 -37.58 -5.97 4.47
CA ALA A 553 -36.57 -4.95 4.49
C ALA A 553 -35.73 -4.97 3.19
N LEU A 554 -35.36 -6.16 2.72
CA LEU A 554 -34.57 -6.31 1.49
C LEU A 554 -35.40 -5.88 0.24
N THR A 555 -36.65 -6.24 0.18
CA THR A 555 -37.61 -5.80 -0.88
C THR A 555 -37.74 -4.27 -0.91
N ASN A 556 -37.87 -3.63 0.26
CA ASN A 556 -37.94 -2.18 0.35
C ASN A 556 -36.63 -1.54 -0.09
N PHE A 557 -35.50 -2.08 0.35
CA PHE A 557 -34.17 -1.61 -0.03
C PHE A 557 -33.98 -1.68 -1.56
N PHE A 558 -34.24 -2.82 -2.19
CA PHE A 558 -34.10 -3.00 -3.64
C PHE A 558 -34.90 -1.98 -4.44
N ASN A 559 -36.17 -1.77 -4.07
CA ASN A 559 -37.02 -0.78 -4.73
C ASN A 559 -36.45 0.63 -4.62
N LYS A 560 -36.00 1.04 -3.44
CA LYS A 560 -35.44 2.38 -3.19
C LYS A 560 -34.07 2.59 -3.83
N ALA A 561 -33.21 1.58 -3.75
CA ALA A 561 -31.90 1.62 -4.40
C ALA A 561 -32.05 1.69 -5.93
N LYS A 562 -32.98 0.95 -6.53
CA LYS A 562 -33.29 1.05 -7.97
C LYS A 562 -33.80 2.43 -8.37
N GLU A 563 -34.68 3.05 -7.57
CA GLU A 563 -35.12 4.42 -7.81
C GLU A 563 -33.94 5.40 -7.82
N MET A 564 -32.99 5.20 -6.90
CA MET A 564 -31.78 6.03 -6.81
C MET A 564 -30.84 5.75 -7.98
N TYR A 565 -30.57 4.48 -8.28
CA TYR A 565 -29.71 4.08 -9.39
C TYR A 565 -30.18 4.63 -10.73
N VAL A 566 -31.46 4.50 -11.06
CA VAL A 566 -32.01 5.04 -12.32
C VAL A 566 -31.79 6.56 -12.39
N ALA A 567 -32.05 7.29 -11.30
CA ALA A 567 -31.85 8.73 -11.28
C ALA A 567 -30.35 9.11 -11.45
N LEU A 568 -29.42 8.33 -10.91
CA LEU A 568 -27.98 8.54 -11.09
C LEU A 568 -27.55 8.28 -12.52
N GLN A 569 -28.03 7.18 -13.14
CA GLN A 569 -27.71 6.86 -14.55
C GLN A 569 -28.26 7.91 -15.52
N GLU A 570 -29.48 8.42 -15.30
CA GLU A 570 -30.03 9.51 -16.09
C GLU A 570 -29.23 10.81 -15.94
N ASN A 571 -28.74 11.11 -14.75
CA ASN A 571 -27.88 12.27 -14.51
C ASN A 571 -26.53 12.11 -15.19
N GLU A 572 -25.87 10.95 -15.06
CA GLU A 572 -24.59 10.69 -15.69
C GLU A 572 -24.64 10.85 -17.20
N ALA A 573 -25.67 10.27 -17.85
CA ALA A 573 -25.87 10.45 -19.29
C ALA A 573 -26.09 11.93 -19.68
N SER A 574 -26.76 12.71 -18.83
CA SER A 574 -27.01 14.13 -19.07
C SER A 574 -25.74 14.96 -18.88
N TYR A 575 -24.96 14.62 -17.86
CA TYR A 575 -23.68 15.28 -17.56
C TYR A 575 -22.63 14.99 -18.64
N ALA A 576 -22.49 13.72 -19.07
CA ALA A 576 -21.59 13.34 -20.15
C ALA A 576 -21.89 14.15 -21.43
N LYS A 577 -23.16 14.25 -21.78
CA LYS A 577 -23.58 15.07 -22.92
C LYS A 577 -23.26 16.57 -22.74
N PHE A 578 -23.44 17.12 -21.54
CA PHE A 578 -23.05 18.49 -21.25
C PHE A 578 -21.55 18.71 -21.44
N MET A 579 -20.72 17.76 -20.98
CA MET A 579 -19.27 17.81 -21.14
C MET A 579 -18.86 17.69 -22.62
N GLU A 580 -19.46 16.78 -23.39
CA GLU A 580 -19.23 16.71 -24.84
C GLU A 580 -19.55 18.04 -25.55
N ASP A 581 -20.70 18.64 -25.24
CA ASP A 581 -21.12 19.92 -25.82
C ASP A 581 -20.18 21.09 -25.40
N LYS A 582 -19.66 21.06 -24.16
CA LYS A 582 -18.70 22.03 -23.63
C LYS A 582 -17.36 21.96 -24.36
N TYR A 583 -16.83 20.76 -24.54
CA TYR A 583 -15.53 20.52 -25.18
C TYR A 583 -15.59 20.70 -26.71
N ALA A 584 -16.69 20.32 -27.36
CA ALA A 584 -16.86 20.51 -28.80
C ALA A 584 -16.74 22.00 -29.24
N ASN A 585 -16.87 22.94 -28.31
CA ASN A 585 -16.79 24.37 -28.55
C ASN A 585 -15.48 25.01 -28.05
N SER A 586 -14.55 24.28 -27.48
CA SER A 586 -13.25 24.78 -27.05
C SER A 586 -12.23 24.66 -28.18
N GLU A 587 -11.68 25.79 -28.64
CA GLU A 587 -10.68 25.85 -29.74
C GLU A 587 -9.26 25.37 -29.30
N ASN A 588 -9.08 24.94 -28.04
CA ASN A 588 -7.80 24.58 -27.45
C ASN A 588 -7.84 23.17 -26.85
N ILE A 589 -7.95 22.16 -27.68
CA ILE A 589 -7.63 20.80 -27.21
C ILE A 589 -6.32 20.41 -27.89
N ASP A 590 -5.23 20.36 -27.12
CA ASP A 590 -4.11 19.50 -27.46
C ASP A 590 -4.62 18.07 -27.46
N ASP A 591 -4.38 17.33 -28.56
CA ASP A 591 -4.83 15.95 -28.78
C ASP A 591 -4.33 14.92 -27.75
N ASN A 592 -3.77 15.36 -26.61
CA ASN A 592 -3.19 14.54 -25.55
C ASN A 592 -4.10 14.29 -24.32
N PHE A 593 -5.30 14.85 -24.26
CA PHE A 593 -6.27 14.44 -23.26
C PHE A 593 -7.34 13.57 -23.93
N GLY A 594 -7.00 12.31 -24.11
CA GLY A 594 -7.99 11.28 -24.36
C GLY A 594 -8.91 11.18 -23.14
N VAL A 595 -10.13 11.75 -23.24
CA VAL A 595 -11.23 11.30 -22.43
C VAL A 595 -11.56 9.92 -22.97
N ASP A 596 -10.98 8.89 -22.40
CA ASP A 596 -11.38 7.51 -22.66
C ASP A 596 -12.81 7.35 -22.14
N SER A 597 -13.77 7.67 -23.02
CA SER A 597 -15.21 7.45 -22.80
C SER A 597 -15.59 5.98 -22.97
N ASP A 598 -14.62 5.15 -23.29
CA ASP A 598 -14.73 3.72 -23.36
C ASP A 598 -13.73 3.11 -22.38
N VAL A 599 -14.11 2.97 -21.11
CA VAL A 599 -13.71 1.79 -20.36
C VAL A 599 -14.52 0.63 -20.94
N THR A 600 -14.30 0.34 -22.20
CA THR A 600 -14.44 -1.02 -22.69
C THR A 600 -13.29 -1.75 -22.02
N ILE A 601 -13.61 -2.70 -21.15
CA ILE A 601 -12.70 -3.79 -20.84
C ILE A 601 -12.11 -4.20 -22.19
N ASP A 602 -10.80 -3.98 -22.36
CA ASP A 602 -10.11 -4.31 -23.60
C ASP A 602 -10.42 -5.76 -23.91
N GLU A 603 -11.16 -5.99 -25.04
CA GLU A 603 -11.40 -7.31 -25.60
C GLU A 603 -10.11 -7.92 -26.17
N ASP A 604 -8.95 -7.28 -26.01
CA ASP A 604 -7.64 -7.75 -26.45
C ASP A 604 -6.89 -8.51 -25.32
N PHE A 605 -7.59 -9.33 -24.54
CA PHE A 605 -6.94 -10.46 -23.92
C PHE A 605 -6.68 -11.49 -25.01
N GLU A 606 -5.43 -11.57 -25.47
CA GLU A 606 -5.00 -12.54 -26.47
C GLU A 606 -5.44 -13.96 -26.07
N GLU A 607 -6.10 -14.63 -27.01
CA GLU A 607 -6.43 -16.07 -26.98
C GLU A 607 -5.17 -16.91 -26.70
N GLY A 608 -4.81 -17.07 -25.41
CA GLY A 608 -3.63 -17.82 -24.98
C GLY A 608 -3.88 -18.93 -23.95
N SER A 609 -5.05 -18.98 -23.31
CA SER A 609 -5.41 -20.08 -22.41
C SER A 609 -6.70 -20.78 -22.88
N ASP A 610 -6.61 -22.10 -23.09
CA ASP A 610 -7.70 -22.99 -23.52
C ASP A 610 -8.87 -23.15 -22.49
N GLU A 611 -9.01 -22.28 -21.49
CA GLU A 611 -10.14 -22.19 -20.57
C GLU A 611 -10.66 -20.74 -20.60
N GLU A 612 -11.85 -20.51 -21.15
CA GLU A 612 -12.57 -19.25 -21.06
C GLU A 612 -12.75 -18.90 -19.57
N PHE A 613 -12.00 -17.93 -19.08
CA PHE A 613 -12.20 -17.29 -17.79
C PHE A 613 -13.46 -16.43 -17.90
N THR A 614 -14.49 -16.78 -17.17
CA THR A 614 -15.77 -16.08 -17.25
C THR A 614 -15.82 -14.92 -16.26
N GLU A 615 -16.68 -13.93 -16.51
CA GLU A 615 -16.97 -12.85 -15.54
C GLU A 615 -17.38 -13.41 -14.17
N GLU A 616 -18.06 -14.56 -14.13
CA GLU A 616 -18.43 -15.26 -12.89
C GLU A 616 -17.18 -15.82 -12.17
N ASP A 617 -16.18 -16.31 -12.91
CA ASP A 617 -14.91 -16.77 -12.33
C ASP A 617 -14.11 -15.58 -11.77
N TYR A 618 -14.16 -14.42 -12.44
CA TYR A 618 -13.53 -13.18 -11.94
C TYR A 618 -14.20 -12.68 -10.65
N GLU A 619 -15.53 -12.61 -10.62
CA GLU A 619 -16.26 -12.19 -9.42
C GLU A 619 -16.06 -13.14 -8.23
N GLU A 620 -16.02 -14.47 -8.48
CA GLU A 620 -15.77 -15.44 -7.41
C GLU A 620 -14.35 -15.29 -6.83
N MET A 621 -13.39 -14.89 -7.66
CA MET A 621 -11.98 -14.79 -7.27
C MET A 621 -11.62 -13.42 -6.70
N TYR A 622 -12.10 -12.34 -7.30
CA TYR A 622 -11.66 -10.96 -7.01
C TYR A 622 -12.71 -10.08 -6.34
N GLY A 623 -13.97 -10.43 -6.39
CA GLY A 623 -15.07 -9.59 -5.90
C GLY A 623 -14.92 -9.13 -4.45
N ILE A 624 -14.22 -9.89 -3.59
CA ILE A 624 -13.95 -9.48 -2.21
C ILE A 624 -12.92 -8.35 -2.12
N TYR A 625 -12.00 -8.25 -3.09
CA TYR A 625 -11.03 -7.14 -3.17
C TYR A 625 -11.70 -5.88 -3.68
N ASP A 626 -12.58 -6.01 -4.69
CA ASP A 626 -13.42 -4.92 -5.17
C ASP A 626 -14.29 -4.37 -4.04
N LEU A 627 -14.86 -5.27 -3.23
CA LEU A 627 -15.64 -4.91 -2.06
C LEU A 627 -14.86 -4.02 -1.08
N GLN A 628 -13.58 -4.31 -0.81
CA GLN A 628 -12.75 -3.47 0.07
C GLN A 628 -12.61 -2.04 -0.45
N TYR A 629 -12.51 -1.87 -1.76
CA TYR A 629 -12.44 -0.55 -2.40
C TYR A 629 -13.74 0.25 -2.20
N TYR A 630 -14.90 -0.38 -2.45
CA TYR A 630 -16.21 0.29 -2.37
C TYR A 630 -16.74 0.45 -0.94
N LEU A 631 -16.39 -0.44 -0.02
CA LEU A 631 -16.88 -0.40 1.37
C LEU A 631 -16.29 0.74 2.19
N ASN A 632 -15.25 1.39 1.73
CA ASN A 632 -14.59 2.44 2.49
C ASN A 632 -14.23 3.65 1.63
N PRO A 633 -15.16 4.23 0.84
CA PRO A 633 -14.81 5.41 0.10
C PRO A 633 -14.45 6.51 1.10
N SER A 634 -13.20 6.96 1.04
CA SER A 634 -12.78 8.18 1.72
C SER A 634 -13.52 9.36 1.12
N ILE A 635 -13.85 10.36 1.92
CA ILE A 635 -14.46 11.55 1.39
C ILE A 635 -13.42 12.44 0.73
N TYR A 636 -13.57 12.69 -0.55
CA TYR A 636 -12.71 13.59 -1.31
C TYR A 636 -13.40 14.97 -1.43
N ALA A 637 -13.15 15.84 -0.47
CA ALA A 637 -13.69 17.21 -0.49
C ALA A 637 -12.96 18.12 -1.49
N ASP A 638 -11.78 17.73 -1.93
CA ASP A 638 -10.92 18.49 -2.86
C ASP A 638 -11.64 18.77 -4.17
N MET A 639 -12.42 17.82 -4.71
CA MET A 639 -13.21 18.01 -5.92
C MET A 639 -14.22 19.17 -5.82
N PHE A 640 -14.67 19.53 -4.61
CA PHE A 640 -15.53 20.68 -4.40
C PHE A 640 -14.76 21.99 -4.35
N LEU A 641 -13.48 21.94 -4.09
CA LEU A 641 -12.59 23.11 -4.11
C LEU A 641 -12.17 23.45 -5.52
N PHE A 642 -11.86 22.45 -6.32
CA PHE A 642 -11.25 22.61 -7.63
C PHE A 642 -12.28 22.64 -8.76
N GLU A 643 -13.23 21.74 -8.82
CA GLU A 643 -14.02 21.51 -10.03
C GLU A 643 -15.48 21.92 -9.94
N ASP A 644 -16.09 21.97 -8.79
CA ASP A 644 -17.55 22.21 -8.62
C ASP A 644 -18.45 21.42 -9.61
N THR A 645 -18.00 20.21 -9.97
CA THR A 645 -18.65 19.33 -10.96
C THR A 645 -19.69 18.42 -10.35
N SER A 646 -19.80 18.42 -9.02
CA SER A 646 -20.71 17.55 -8.26
C SER A 646 -21.53 18.33 -7.24
N SER A 647 -22.70 17.82 -6.89
CA SER A 647 -23.60 18.42 -5.90
C SER A 647 -23.38 17.87 -4.50
N LEU A 648 -23.02 16.61 -4.40
CA LEU A 648 -22.82 15.85 -3.16
C LEU A 648 -21.54 15.03 -3.22
N ALA A 649 -20.92 14.80 -2.06
CA ALA A 649 -20.00 13.69 -1.86
C ALA A 649 -20.50 12.80 -0.73
N TYR A 650 -20.34 11.50 -0.92
CA TYR A 650 -20.66 10.47 0.06
C TYR A 650 -19.37 9.72 0.40
N GLY A 651 -19.12 9.50 1.68
CA GLY A 651 -17.94 8.77 2.13
C GLY A 651 -17.81 8.79 3.64
N GLY A 652 -16.71 8.33 4.14
CA GLY A 652 -16.36 8.32 5.56
C GLY A 652 -15.22 9.30 5.87
N ILE A 653 -15.24 9.85 7.08
CA ILE A 653 -14.07 10.52 7.64
C ILE A 653 -13.14 9.41 8.14
N ASP A 654 -11.94 9.34 7.56
CA ASP A 654 -10.98 8.24 7.76
C ASP A 654 -9.64 8.69 8.37
N GLY A 655 -9.42 10.00 8.50
CA GLY A 655 -8.20 10.54 9.06
C GLY A 655 -8.18 12.06 9.15
N ALA A 656 -7.05 12.58 9.59
CA ALA A 656 -6.85 14.02 9.76
C ALA A 656 -6.85 14.79 8.43
N ASP A 657 -6.27 14.21 7.37
CA ASP A 657 -6.17 14.85 6.06
C ASP A 657 -7.53 14.98 5.40
N GLY A 658 -8.34 13.89 5.38
CA GLY A 658 -9.70 13.93 4.88
C GLY A 658 -10.57 14.95 5.63
N TYR A 659 -10.40 15.04 6.95
CA TYR A 659 -11.12 16.04 7.75
C TYR A 659 -10.64 17.47 7.48
N SER A 660 -9.35 17.69 7.31
CA SER A 660 -8.75 18.98 6.97
C SER A 660 -9.21 19.47 5.58
N SER A 661 -9.31 18.57 4.60
CA SER A 661 -9.90 18.86 3.30
C SER A 661 -11.36 19.32 3.40
N LEU A 662 -12.17 18.65 4.24
CA LEU A 662 -13.56 19.09 4.51
C LEU A 662 -13.62 20.49 5.11
N ILE A 663 -12.79 20.79 6.11
CA ILE A 663 -12.71 22.11 6.74
C ILE A 663 -12.32 23.15 5.70
N THR A 664 -11.31 22.87 4.88
CA THR A 664 -10.85 23.75 3.79
C THR A 664 -11.99 24.04 2.82
N ALA A 665 -12.75 23.01 2.41
CA ALA A 665 -13.89 23.18 1.51
C ALA A 665 -14.98 24.06 2.12
N MET A 666 -15.34 23.85 3.38
CA MET A 666 -16.37 24.67 4.06
C MET A 666 -15.95 26.11 4.30
N LEU A 667 -14.67 26.39 4.55
CA LEU A 667 -14.15 27.74 4.71
C LEU A 667 -14.09 28.49 3.38
N ASN A 668 -13.74 27.84 2.29
CA ASN A 668 -13.75 28.42 0.95
C ASN A 668 -15.16 28.56 0.37
N ARG A 669 -16.08 27.67 0.75
CA ARG A 669 -17.46 27.63 0.26
C ARG A 669 -18.46 27.55 1.42
N PRO A 670 -18.81 28.67 2.05
CA PRO A 670 -19.63 28.70 3.27
C PRO A 670 -21.04 28.12 3.14
N GLU A 671 -21.53 27.90 1.91
CA GLU A 671 -22.79 27.22 1.64
C GLU A 671 -22.73 25.73 1.83
N LEU A 672 -21.49 25.12 1.85
CA LEU A 672 -21.27 23.70 2.07
C LEU A 672 -21.21 23.37 3.55
N ASP A 673 -21.57 22.14 3.91
CA ASP A 673 -21.39 21.53 5.22
C ASP A 673 -21.41 20.01 5.05
N TYR A 674 -21.07 19.30 6.10
CA TYR A 674 -21.25 17.86 6.15
C TYR A 674 -22.28 17.46 7.19
N LYS A 675 -22.92 16.33 6.97
CA LYS A 675 -23.88 15.73 7.87
C LYS A 675 -23.52 14.30 8.15
N VAL A 676 -23.37 13.92 9.40
CA VAL A 676 -23.28 12.52 9.82
C VAL A 676 -24.61 11.84 9.49
N LEU A 677 -24.54 10.75 8.75
CA LEU A 677 -25.73 10.01 8.36
C LEU A 677 -26.20 9.12 9.50
N THR A 678 -27.52 9.04 9.65
CA THR A 678 -28.18 8.28 10.71
C THR A 678 -29.29 7.42 10.14
N ARG A 679 -29.61 6.34 10.86
CA ARG A 679 -30.80 5.53 10.61
C ARG A 679 -31.75 5.69 11.81
N GLY A 680 -32.74 6.58 11.66
CA GLY A 680 -33.56 6.97 12.79
C GLY A 680 -32.75 7.60 13.92
N ASP A 681 -32.79 7.00 15.12
CA ASP A 681 -32.02 7.45 16.30
C ASP A 681 -30.61 6.83 16.37
N GLU A 682 -30.24 5.98 15.44
CA GLU A 682 -28.93 5.32 15.39
C GLU A 682 -27.95 6.14 14.57
N SER A 683 -26.86 6.56 15.20
CA SER A 683 -25.68 7.14 14.59
C SER A 683 -24.68 6.04 14.35
N ILE A 684 -24.53 5.64 13.08
CA ILE A 684 -23.82 4.43 12.67
C ILE A 684 -22.35 4.72 12.43
N PHE A 685 -21.51 3.76 12.80
CA PHE A 685 -20.10 3.70 12.42
C PHE A 685 -19.71 2.27 12.04
N THR A 686 -18.66 2.14 11.25
CA THR A 686 -18.08 0.84 10.92
C THR A 686 -16.71 0.73 11.55
N GLY A 687 -16.53 -0.31 12.33
CA GLY A 687 -15.21 -0.69 12.83
C GLY A 687 -14.39 -1.33 11.73
N THR A 688 -13.09 -1.10 11.76
CA THR A 688 -12.09 -1.75 10.90
C THR A 688 -11.00 -2.37 11.76
N ASN A 689 -10.35 -3.40 11.24
CA ASN A 689 -9.41 -4.22 11.99
C ASN A 689 -10.07 -4.72 13.28
N ILE A 690 -11.23 -5.33 13.17
CA ILE A 690 -12.01 -5.83 14.30
C ILE A 690 -11.34 -7.08 14.86
N ILE A 691 -10.91 -7.03 16.10
CA ILE A 691 -10.11 -8.07 16.73
C ILE A 691 -11.01 -8.92 17.63
N GLY A 692 -10.91 -10.25 17.51
CA GLY A 692 -11.45 -11.22 18.43
C GLY A 692 -10.38 -12.18 18.91
N VAL A 693 -10.52 -12.69 20.15
CA VAL A 693 -9.65 -13.74 20.72
C VAL A 693 -10.41 -15.06 20.67
N ASN A 694 -9.76 -16.11 20.17
CA ASN A 694 -10.35 -17.43 20.05
C ASN A 694 -10.56 -18.06 21.44
N ALA A 695 -11.83 -18.32 21.81
CA ALA A 695 -12.19 -18.95 23.09
C ALA A 695 -11.60 -20.36 23.29
N LYS A 696 -11.24 -21.03 22.19
CA LYS A 696 -10.60 -22.36 22.19
C LYS A 696 -9.09 -22.30 21.99
N GLY A 697 -8.52 -21.10 21.80
CA GLY A 697 -7.08 -20.88 21.68
C GLY A 697 -6.32 -21.28 22.95
N LYS A 698 -5.05 -21.62 22.78
CA LYS A 698 -4.19 -22.05 23.88
C LYS A 698 -3.47 -20.89 24.57
N ASN A 699 -3.24 -19.81 23.82
CA ASN A 699 -2.40 -18.68 24.23
C ASN A 699 -3.26 -17.42 24.48
N LYS A 700 -4.36 -17.57 25.25
CA LYS A 700 -5.35 -16.50 25.43
C LYS A 700 -4.80 -15.25 26.09
N GLU A 701 -3.89 -15.40 27.07
CA GLU A 701 -3.31 -14.26 27.76
C GLU A 701 -2.38 -13.47 26.84
N GLU A 702 -1.56 -14.17 26.07
CA GLU A 702 -0.71 -13.56 25.04
C GLU A 702 -1.54 -12.92 23.92
N ALA A 703 -2.64 -13.57 23.51
CA ALA A 703 -3.59 -13.01 22.55
C ALA A 703 -4.23 -11.72 23.07
N LYS A 704 -4.63 -11.66 24.33
CA LYS A 704 -5.14 -10.44 24.97
C LYS A 704 -4.08 -9.34 25.07
N GLU A 705 -2.82 -9.68 25.28
CA GLU A 705 -1.74 -8.69 25.29
C GLU A 705 -1.53 -8.08 23.89
N ILE A 706 -1.63 -8.87 22.82
CA ILE A 706 -1.65 -8.34 21.43
C ILE A 706 -2.84 -7.40 21.23
N VAL A 707 -4.05 -7.76 21.66
CA VAL A 707 -5.22 -6.86 21.57
C VAL A 707 -4.92 -5.52 22.23
N LYS A 708 -4.38 -5.54 23.43
CA LYS A 708 -4.02 -4.32 24.15
C LYS A 708 -2.96 -3.50 23.43
N GLN A 709 -1.96 -4.16 22.84
CA GLN A 709 -0.90 -3.48 22.10
C GLN A 709 -1.44 -2.83 20.81
N LEU A 710 -2.32 -3.50 20.07
CA LEU A 710 -3.00 -2.96 18.90
C LEU A 710 -3.80 -1.69 19.20
N LEU A 711 -4.27 -1.53 20.44
CA LEU A 711 -4.99 -0.34 20.92
C LEU A 711 -4.08 0.72 21.53
N SER A 712 -2.78 0.48 21.61
CA SER A 712 -1.82 1.44 22.17
C SER A 712 -1.57 2.63 21.25
N ASP A 713 -1.23 3.79 21.82
CA ASP A 713 -0.86 4.98 21.05
C ASP A 713 0.29 4.72 20.07
N LYS A 714 1.27 3.89 20.46
CA LYS A 714 2.43 3.53 19.63
C LYS A 714 2.01 2.85 18.34
N ILE A 715 1.15 1.83 18.41
CA ILE A 715 0.72 1.08 17.23
C ILE A 715 -0.33 1.87 16.45
N GLN A 716 -1.28 2.51 17.12
CA GLN A 716 -2.34 3.25 16.45
C GLN A 716 -1.82 4.44 15.63
N LYS A 717 -0.70 5.04 15.99
CA LYS A 717 -0.01 6.06 15.17
C LYS A 717 0.49 5.54 13.84
N GLN A 718 0.73 4.25 13.75
CA GLN A 718 1.28 3.60 12.56
C GLN A 718 0.17 3.08 11.63
N LEU A 719 -1.09 3.02 12.09
CA LEU A 719 -2.22 2.45 11.35
C LEU A 719 -2.90 3.48 10.42
N TYR A 720 -2.14 4.09 9.52
CA TYR A 720 -2.67 5.07 8.56
C TYR A 720 -3.62 4.42 7.53
N GLY A 721 -4.63 5.19 7.10
CA GLY A 721 -5.50 4.80 5.99
C GLY A 721 -6.66 3.85 6.34
N ASN A 722 -6.75 3.33 7.57
CA ASN A 722 -7.79 2.38 7.97
C ASN A 722 -8.97 2.98 8.76
N GLY A 723 -9.07 4.29 8.80
CA GLY A 723 -10.08 5.02 9.57
C GLY A 723 -9.50 5.72 10.81
N LEU A 724 -10.37 6.42 11.53
CA LEU A 724 -10.01 7.12 12.75
C LEU A 724 -9.61 6.15 13.85
N PRO A 725 -8.53 6.39 14.60
CA PRO A 725 -8.12 5.53 15.68
C PRO A 725 -9.11 5.56 16.86
N VAL A 726 -9.34 4.43 17.51
CA VAL A 726 -10.16 4.38 18.72
C VAL A 726 -9.43 4.98 19.93
N ASN A 727 -8.12 5.12 19.86
CA ASN A 727 -7.28 5.75 20.88
C ASN A 727 -7.37 7.27 20.75
N LYS A 728 -7.94 7.91 21.79
CA LYS A 728 -8.16 9.37 21.82
C LYS A 728 -6.87 10.18 21.73
N LYS A 729 -5.79 9.69 22.31
CA LYS A 729 -4.49 10.38 22.27
C LYS A 729 -3.92 10.35 20.87
N THR A 730 -4.01 9.22 20.19
CA THR A 730 -3.57 9.09 18.80
C THR A 730 -4.38 10.00 17.91
N LEU A 731 -5.72 9.99 18.04
CA LEU A 731 -6.59 10.87 17.27
C LEU A 731 -6.23 12.34 17.46
N ALA A 732 -6.06 12.78 18.71
CA ALA A 732 -5.65 14.15 19.00
C ALA A 732 -4.25 14.47 18.42
N GLY A 733 -3.34 13.51 18.44
CA GLY A 733 -2.00 13.62 17.87
C GLY A 733 -1.98 13.85 16.37
N GLN A 734 -2.93 13.28 15.63
CA GLN A 734 -3.06 13.49 14.19
C GLN A 734 -3.34 14.95 13.78
N PHE A 735 -3.84 15.76 14.71
CA PHE A 735 -4.09 17.20 14.53
C PHE A 735 -3.10 18.08 15.29
N SER A 736 -2.08 17.48 15.91
CA SER A 736 -1.09 18.22 16.69
C SER A 736 -0.02 18.82 15.80
N MET A 737 0.38 20.06 16.12
CA MET A 737 1.54 20.69 15.49
C MET A 737 2.86 19.99 15.79
N GLU A 738 2.90 19.10 16.79
CA GLU A 738 4.11 18.32 17.12
C GLU A 738 4.55 17.39 15.98
N GLN A 739 3.63 16.99 15.09
CA GLN A 739 3.97 16.16 13.92
C GLN A 739 4.81 16.93 12.88
N TYR A 740 4.83 18.26 12.93
CA TYR A 740 5.60 19.15 12.04
C TYR A 740 6.92 19.60 12.70
N GLU A 741 7.53 18.75 13.54
CA GLU A 741 8.80 19.08 14.22
C GLU A 741 9.89 19.44 13.19
N GLY A 742 10.44 20.65 13.30
CA GLY A 742 11.42 21.18 12.34
C GLY A 742 10.83 21.94 11.15
N TYR A 743 9.53 21.99 11.00
CA TYR A 743 8.80 22.79 10.02
C TYR A 743 7.72 23.63 10.74
N GLU A 744 7.68 24.94 10.51
CA GLU A 744 6.62 25.80 11.02
C GLU A 744 5.64 26.12 9.88
N PRO A 745 4.46 25.47 9.84
CA PRO A 745 3.44 25.80 8.84
C PRO A 745 3.03 27.24 8.89
N GLU A 746 2.74 27.85 7.73
CA GLU A 746 2.19 29.20 7.65
C GLU A 746 0.85 29.29 8.41
N PHE A 747 0.69 30.34 9.20
CA PHE A 747 -0.58 30.62 9.89
C PHE A 747 -1.40 31.63 9.10
N ASP A 748 -2.59 31.21 8.65
CA ASP A 748 -3.54 32.10 7.99
C ASP A 748 -4.43 32.82 9.02
N GLU A 749 -4.13 34.08 9.30
CA GLU A 749 -4.91 34.93 10.23
C GLU A 749 -6.37 35.10 9.78
N ALA A 750 -6.68 35.01 8.49
CA ALA A 750 -8.02 35.25 7.97
C ALA A 750 -8.99 34.15 8.33
N THR A 751 -8.50 32.91 8.35
CA THR A 751 -9.27 31.71 8.68
C THR A 751 -9.00 31.21 10.10
N ASN A 752 -7.93 31.65 10.74
CA ASN A 752 -7.44 31.17 12.04
C ASN A 752 -6.99 29.70 11.98
N HIS A 753 -6.34 29.31 10.88
CA HIS A 753 -5.85 27.96 10.65
C HIS A 753 -4.38 27.97 10.21
N TYR A 754 -3.68 26.87 10.44
CA TYR A 754 -2.40 26.63 9.81
C TYR A 754 -2.61 26.07 8.40
N VAL A 755 -1.68 26.40 7.48
CA VAL A 755 -1.68 25.89 6.11
C VAL A 755 -0.87 24.61 6.08
N SER A 756 -1.48 23.50 5.65
CA SER A 756 -0.78 22.23 5.48
C SER A 756 0.11 22.31 4.25
N TYR A 757 -0.47 22.67 3.14
CA TYR A 757 0.25 22.90 1.88
C TYR A 757 -0.59 23.83 0.98
N THR A 758 0.05 24.38 -0.03
CA THR A 758 -0.61 25.16 -1.07
C THR A 758 -0.62 24.35 -2.36
N SER A 759 -1.78 24.14 -2.93
CA SER A 759 -1.94 23.47 -4.22
C SER A 759 -2.25 24.49 -5.30
N MET A 760 -1.57 24.36 -6.43
CA MET A 760 -1.89 25.09 -7.66
C MET A 760 -2.74 24.17 -8.53
N TRP A 761 -3.92 24.62 -8.87
CA TRP A 761 -4.83 23.89 -9.74
C TRP A 761 -5.10 24.71 -11.01
N ALA A 762 -5.04 24.08 -12.16
CA ALA A 762 -5.50 24.69 -13.40
C ALA A 762 -6.84 24.05 -13.80
N ASP A 763 -7.85 24.87 -14.10
CA ASP A 763 -9.07 24.34 -14.69
C ASP A 763 -8.82 23.89 -16.14
N GLU A 764 -9.78 23.20 -16.71
CA GLU A 764 -9.72 22.67 -18.09
C GLU A 764 -9.46 23.75 -19.18
N LEU A 765 -9.55 25.02 -18.82
CA LEU A 765 -9.26 26.17 -19.67
C LEU A 765 -7.87 26.77 -19.39
N GLY A 766 -7.10 26.18 -18.51
CA GLY A 766 -5.78 26.65 -18.09
C GLY A 766 -5.83 27.84 -17.12
N ASN A 767 -6.98 28.12 -16.48
CA ASN A 767 -7.04 29.15 -15.43
C ASN A 767 -6.48 28.57 -14.14
N GLU A 768 -5.37 29.08 -13.68
CA GLU A 768 -4.73 28.67 -12.44
C GLU A 768 -5.46 29.23 -11.22
N LYS A 769 -5.64 28.38 -10.21
CA LYS A 769 -6.19 28.73 -8.90
C LYS A 769 -5.28 28.18 -7.80
N GLU A 770 -4.82 29.07 -6.94
CA GLU A 770 -4.10 28.70 -5.73
C GLU A 770 -5.09 28.38 -4.62
N ILE A 771 -4.96 27.22 -3.98
CA ILE A 771 -5.77 26.84 -2.82
C ILE A 771 -4.85 26.42 -1.70
N LYS A 772 -4.99 27.09 -0.55
CA LYS A 772 -4.35 26.71 0.69
C LYS A 772 -5.16 25.62 1.36
N VAL A 773 -4.61 24.44 1.51
CA VAL A 773 -5.22 23.36 2.29
C VAL A 773 -4.91 23.62 3.77
N LEU A 774 -5.97 23.72 4.56
CA LEU A 774 -5.91 24.18 5.94
C LEU A 774 -5.94 23.00 6.91
N LEU A 775 -5.13 23.03 7.95
CA LEU A 775 -5.17 22.06 9.04
C LEU A 775 -6.36 22.36 9.95
N ALA A 776 -7.08 21.33 10.38
CA ALA A 776 -8.16 21.48 11.33
C ALA A 776 -7.64 22.08 12.65
N ASN A 777 -8.29 23.14 13.12
CA ASN A 777 -7.93 23.77 14.39
C ASN A 777 -8.64 23.11 15.58
N GLU A 778 -8.40 23.62 16.81
CA GLU A 778 -8.98 23.06 18.04
C GLU A 778 -10.53 23.05 18.03
N GLU A 779 -11.17 24.04 17.42
CA GLU A 779 -12.64 24.12 17.34
C GLU A 779 -13.17 23.01 16.40
N ASP A 780 -12.52 22.81 15.28
CA ASP A 780 -12.86 21.76 14.31
C ASP A 780 -12.66 20.36 14.91
N VAL A 781 -11.53 20.14 15.57
CA VAL A 781 -11.24 18.85 16.24
C VAL A 781 -12.27 18.58 17.33
N ASN A 782 -12.68 19.58 18.12
CA ASN A 782 -13.74 19.43 19.10
C ASN A 782 -15.10 19.09 18.45
N LYS A 783 -15.40 19.66 17.28
CA LYS A 783 -16.61 19.31 16.50
C LYS A 783 -16.54 17.84 16.05
N LEU A 784 -15.39 17.38 15.55
CA LEU A 784 -15.17 15.98 15.17
C LEU A 784 -15.35 15.04 16.37
N ILE A 785 -14.71 15.34 17.49
CA ILE A 785 -14.84 14.54 18.72
C ILE A 785 -16.29 14.46 19.17
N SER A 786 -17.03 15.57 19.13
CA SER A 786 -18.44 15.58 19.47
C SER A 786 -19.29 14.69 18.56
N ASN A 787 -19.00 14.66 17.26
CA ASN A 787 -19.64 13.73 16.33
C ASN A 787 -19.31 12.27 16.67
N ILE A 788 -18.03 11.98 16.97
CA ILE A 788 -17.60 10.64 17.38
C ILE A 788 -18.30 10.19 18.65
N GLU A 789 -18.40 11.05 19.67
CA GLU A 789 -19.08 10.74 20.94
C GLU A 789 -20.60 10.55 20.76
N GLY A 790 -21.17 11.04 19.67
CA GLY A 790 -22.55 10.83 19.29
C GLY A 790 -22.84 9.49 18.60
N LEU A 791 -21.82 8.77 18.16
CA LEU A 791 -21.97 7.45 17.51
C LEU A 791 -22.42 6.41 18.54
N ASN A 792 -23.38 5.55 18.15
CA ASN A 792 -23.99 4.63 19.13
C ASN A 792 -24.29 3.25 18.56
N LYS A 793 -24.03 3.00 17.27
CA LYS A 793 -24.27 1.70 16.64
C LYS A 793 -23.09 1.32 15.75
N GLY A 794 -22.36 0.28 16.17
CA GLY A 794 -21.36 -0.37 15.32
C GLY A 794 -22.01 -1.27 14.27
N THR A 795 -21.48 -1.24 13.04
CA THR A 795 -21.86 -2.14 11.97
C THR A 795 -20.68 -3.04 11.64
N THR A 796 -20.94 -4.33 11.49
CA THR A 796 -20.01 -5.33 10.98
C THR A 796 -20.35 -5.65 9.53
N ILE A 797 -19.35 -6.03 8.75
CA ILE A 797 -19.53 -6.34 7.34
C ILE A 797 -19.60 -7.87 7.20
N ASN A 798 -20.78 -8.36 6.76
CA ASN A 798 -20.92 -9.72 6.28
C ASN A 798 -20.73 -9.72 4.76
N SER A 799 -19.51 -9.99 4.30
CA SER A 799 -19.15 -9.88 2.89
C SER A 799 -19.89 -10.88 2.00
N VAL A 800 -20.14 -12.09 2.48
CA VAL A 800 -20.90 -13.11 1.72
C VAL A 800 -22.32 -12.63 1.45
N LEU A 801 -23.01 -12.14 2.50
CA LEU A 801 -24.35 -11.57 2.37
C LEU A 801 -24.35 -10.37 1.41
N LEU A 802 -23.40 -9.47 1.61
CA LEU A 802 -23.34 -8.23 0.85
C LEU A 802 -23.07 -8.46 -0.65
N MET A 803 -22.13 -9.32 -0.98
CA MET A 803 -21.81 -9.67 -2.37
C MET A 803 -23.00 -10.32 -3.07
N GLU A 804 -23.68 -11.26 -2.41
CA GLU A 804 -24.85 -11.90 -3.00
C GLU A 804 -26.01 -10.90 -3.19
N VAL A 805 -26.27 -10.04 -2.22
CA VAL A 805 -27.30 -8.99 -2.34
C VAL A 805 -26.94 -8.01 -3.47
N ALA A 806 -25.68 -7.60 -3.60
CA ALA A 806 -25.24 -6.71 -4.65
C ALA A 806 -25.39 -7.33 -6.04
N LYS A 807 -24.99 -8.60 -6.20
CA LYS A 807 -25.14 -9.37 -7.44
C LYS A 807 -26.61 -9.44 -7.89
N GLN A 808 -27.51 -9.81 -6.99
CA GLN A 808 -28.94 -9.92 -7.33
C GLN A 808 -29.59 -8.55 -7.53
N PHE A 809 -29.14 -7.53 -6.80
CA PHE A 809 -29.59 -6.17 -7.04
C PHE A 809 -29.19 -5.66 -8.43
N GLU A 810 -27.95 -5.89 -8.87
CA GLU A 810 -27.47 -5.51 -10.20
C GLU A 810 -28.36 -6.13 -11.29
N ALA A 811 -28.58 -7.44 -11.26
CA ALA A 811 -29.44 -8.11 -12.21
C ALA A 811 -30.87 -7.53 -12.21
N PHE A 812 -31.41 -7.15 -11.04
CA PHE A 812 -32.71 -6.48 -10.93
C PHE A 812 -32.66 -5.04 -11.42
N ALA A 813 -31.64 -4.28 -11.09
CA ALA A 813 -31.50 -2.87 -11.46
C ALA A 813 -31.41 -2.67 -12.97
N GLN A 814 -30.77 -3.60 -13.65
CA GLN A 814 -30.58 -3.65 -15.11
C GLN A 814 -31.78 -4.35 -15.85
N ASP A 815 -32.88 -4.61 -15.15
CA ASP A 815 -34.06 -5.27 -15.70
C ASP A 815 -33.80 -6.70 -16.22
N GLY A 816 -32.76 -7.39 -15.79
CA GLY A 816 -32.43 -8.77 -16.15
C GLY A 816 -33.36 -9.78 -15.49
N ILE A 817 -33.73 -9.54 -14.24
CA ILE A 817 -34.66 -10.36 -13.44
C ILE A 817 -35.71 -9.51 -12.74
N SER A 818 -36.79 -10.15 -12.30
CA SER A 818 -37.83 -9.47 -11.52
C SER A 818 -37.39 -9.28 -10.05
N LEU A 819 -38.00 -8.35 -9.31
CA LEU A 819 -37.77 -8.16 -7.89
C LEU A 819 -38.02 -9.46 -7.08
N ASP A 820 -39.13 -10.13 -7.32
CA ASP A 820 -39.46 -11.38 -6.61
C ASP A 820 -38.41 -12.48 -6.90
N GLU A 821 -37.88 -12.52 -8.11
CA GLU A 821 -36.79 -13.45 -8.49
C GLU A 821 -35.49 -13.09 -7.80
N ALA A 822 -35.09 -11.84 -7.82
CA ALA A 822 -33.87 -11.37 -7.15
C ALA A 822 -33.89 -11.68 -5.63
N ILE A 823 -35.00 -11.42 -4.95
CA ILE A 823 -35.15 -11.72 -3.52
C ILE A 823 -35.09 -13.23 -3.26
N ASN A 824 -35.77 -14.05 -4.10
CA ASN A 824 -35.69 -15.49 -3.94
C ASN A 824 -34.28 -16.04 -4.17
N GLU A 825 -33.55 -15.55 -5.16
CA GLU A 825 -32.15 -15.96 -5.39
C GLU A 825 -31.26 -15.62 -4.19
N VAL A 826 -31.41 -14.44 -3.58
CA VAL A 826 -30.67 -14.10 -2.33
C VAL A 826 -30.99 -15.11 -1.23
N ILE A 827 -32.26 -15.44 -1.03
CA ILE A 827 -32.69 -16.41 0.00
C ILE A 827 -32.12 -17.79 -0.29
N ASP A 828 -32.28 -18.29 -1.50
CA ASP A 828 -31.92 -19.67 -1.88
C ASP A 828 -30.38 -19.85 -1.84
N ASN A 829 -29.60 -18.82 -2.25
CA ASN A 829 -28.14 -18.88 -2.30
C ASN A 829 -27.49 -18.75 -0.91
N LEU A 830 -28.14 -18.05 0.02
CA LEU A 830 -27.61 -17.82 1.37
C LEU A 830 -28.17 -18.77 2.45
N ASP A 831 -29.23 -19.57 2.15
CA ASP A 831 -29.88 -20.45 3.14
C ASP A 831 -28.88 -21.39 3.84
N LEU A 832 -27.98 -22.01 3.09
CA LEU A 832 -26.96 -22.89 3.64
C LEU A 832 -25.93 -22.11 4.48
N TYR A 833 -25.44 -21.00 3.99
CA TYR A 833 -24.43 -20.15 4.66
C TYR A 833 -24.95 -19.58 5.98
N LEU A 834 -26.20 -19.10 6.00
CA LEU A 834 -26.80 -18.51 7.20
C LEU A 834 -27.23 -19.58 8.23
N SER A 835 -27.39 -20.83 7.79
CA SER A 835 -27.75 -21.96 8.68
C SER A 835 -26.53 -22.63 9.34
N GLU A 836 -25.33 -22.45 8.80
CA GLU A 836 -24.05 -22.97 9.32
C GLU A 836 -23.44 -22.08 10.40
#